data_7774e04bbe2c446cd2a6525fa44463eb
#
_entry.id   7774e04bbe2c446cd2a6525fa44463eb
#
_cell.length_a   1.000
_cell.length_b   1.000
_cell.length_c   1.000
_cell.angle_alpha   90.00
_cell.angle_beta   90.00
_cell.angle_gamma   90.00
#
_symmetry.space_group_name_H-M   'P 1'
#
loop_
_entity.id
_entity.type
_entity.pdbx_description
1 polymer ?
#
loop_
_entity_poly.entity_id
_entity_poly.type
_entity_poly.pdbx_seq_one_letter_code
_entity_poly.pdbx_strand_id
1 'polypeptide(L)'
;MFLSLFLSFFLSENFTFETEKEKTMKKKLLLALTLALFWGSLYAQRSERCLEKNWKFTQGEVKGAEAETFNDKAWKEVQIPHDWAIFGPFDRNHDLQNVAVTQNFETQASVKTGRTGGLPYVGVGWYRTEFDTEPDKQTTLVFDGAMSEARVYVNGKEVCFWPYGYNSFYCDVTEFLHSDGKDNTLAVRLENRPQSSRWYPGAGLYRNVHVIETDRIHVPVWGTQILTPRVSGEYASICLRTMIENADKKELTVETEILSPEGKVVCQKNNKGYINHGQPFTQNFIVDHPALWSPESPSLYRAVSKIYADGKLVDTYTTRFGIRSIEFIADKGFYLNGIHRKFQGVCNHHDLGPLGAAVNVSALRHQLKLLKDMGCDAIRTSHNMPAPELVELCDEMGFMMMLEPFDEWDIAKCTNGYHRFFNEWAEKDMVNMLRHYRNNPCVVMWSIGNEVPTQCSPEGYKVAKFLQDICHREDPTRPVTCGMDQVSCVLDNGFAAMLDIPGLNYRAHRYLEAYERLPQNLVLGSETSSTVSSRGVYKFPAERKAGAIYDDHQSSSYDLEYCSWSNIPDIDFALADDYPWTLGQFVWTGFDYLGEPSPYDTDAWPNHSSLFGIIDLASIPKDRYYLYRSVWNKNEVTLHMLPHWNWKGREGQKVPVFVYTNFPSAELFVNGKSYGRKYKNNQTVENRYRLMWNEAVYEPGEVKVVAYDWSGKAMAEKTIRTAGAPHHIELLTDTKELKADGKELAYVTLRVVDKDGNLCPVDNRMIRFKAKGAGKFRAAANGDPTCLDLFHLPQMHAFNGMLTVIVQAGEEAGLLELQASARGLADGKIQLLVK
;
A
#
# COMPACT_ATOMS: atom_id res chain seq x y z
N MET A 1 17.22 -1.16 47.29
CA MET A 1 17.32 -1.22 48.77
C MET A 1 18.15 -0.09 49.37
N PHE A 2 19.27 0.32 48.83
CA PHE A 2 20.08 1.44 49.32
C PHE A 2 19.42 2.82 49.11
N LEU A 3 18.70 3.05 48.04
CA LEU A 3 18.03 4.33 47.74
C LEU A 3 16.81 4.58 48.67
N SER A 4 16.09 3.55 49.06
CA SER A 4 14.95 3.63 49.99
C SER A 4 15.39 3.93 51.44
N LEU A 5 16.54 3.45 51.84
CA LEU A 5 17.14 3.78 53.15
C LEU A 5 17.71 5.20 53.22
N PHE A 6 18.19 5.74 52.11
CA PHE A 6 18.72 7.11 52.03
C PHE A 6 17.62 8.17 51.99
N LEU A 7 16.49 7.89 51.35
CA LEU A 7 15.35 8.80 51.40
C LEU A 7 14.62 8.79 52.76
N SER A 8 14.57 7.66 53.46
CA SER A 8 13.98 7.60 54.81
C SER A 8 14.82 8.30 55.85
N PHE A 9 16.11 8.43 55.68
CA PHE A 9 17.01 9.16 56.60
C PHE A 9 16.90 10.66 56.44
N PHE A 10 16.40 11.21 55.32
CA PHE A 10 16.25 12.63 55.08
C PHE A 10 14.85 13.18 55.36
N LEU A 11 13.88 12.31 55.68
CA LEU A 11 12.48 12.70 55.94
C LEU A 11 12.05 12.55 57.40
N SER A 12 12.94 12.12 58.30
CA SER A 12 12.66 12.06 59.74
C SER A 12 13.19 13.29 60.44
N GLU A 13 12.31 14.17 60.70
CA GLU A 13 12.20 15.24 61.72
C GLU A 13 13.42 15.66 62.53
N ASN A 14 13.70 16.97 62.57
CA ASN A 14 13.44 17.81 63.75
C ASN A 14 13.70 19.26 63.39
N PHE A 15 12.80 20.14 63.80
CA PHE A 15 12.93 21.59 63.78
C PHE A 15 14.20 22.08 64.47
N THR A 16 15.25 22.34 63.73
CA THR A 16 16.33 23.23 64.07
C THR A 16 16.55 24.20 62.95
N PHE A 17 16.77 25.48 63.27
CA PHE A 17 16.98 26.59 62.34
C PHE A 17 18.08 26.24 61.34
N GLU A 18 17.71 25.79 60.14
CA GLU A 18 18.63 25.61 59.03
C GLU A 18 18.99 26.94 58.40
N THR A 19 20.28 27.23 58.32
CA THR A 19 20.76 28.45 57.69
C THR A 19 20.47 28.51 56.22
N GLU A 20 20.24 29.66 55.59
CA GLU A 20 19.99 29.85 54.18
C GLU A 20 21.08 29.20 53.31
N LYS A 21 22.31 29.13 53.80
CA LYS A 21 23.43 28.45 53.17
C LYS A 21 23.24 26.94 53.07
N GLU A 22 22.68 26.28 54.08
CA GLU A 22 22.43 24.86 54.11
C GLU A 22 21.27 24.49 53.16
N LYS A 23 20.20 25.31 53.12
CA LYS A 23 19.11 25.16 52.16
C LYS A 23 19.57 25.30 50.71
N THR A 24 20.48 26.23 50.44
CA THR A 24 21.07 26.47 49.12
C THR A 24 22.02 25.32 48.73
N MET A 25 22.76 24.78 49.68
CA MET A 25 23.65 23.65 49.45
C MET A 25 22.86 22.35 49.22
N LYS A 26 21.78 22.09 49.97
CA LYS A 26 20.88 20.95 49.71
C LYS A 26 20.17 21.06 48.37
N LYS A 27 19.71 22.26 47.94
CA LYS A 27 19.16 22.50 46.62
C LYS A 27 20.20 22.26 45.50
N LYS A 28 21.43 22.71 45.69
CA LYS A 28 22.52 22.47 44.71
C LYS A 28 22.91 21.01 44.65
N LEU A 29 22.92 20.29 45.78
CA LEU A 29 23.21 18.86 45.84
C LEU A 29 22.05 18.04 45.23
N LEU A 30 20.80 18.43 45.50
CA LEU A 30 19.64 17.81 44.86
C LEU A 30 19.60 18.06 43.37
N LEU A 31 19.96 19.28 42.93
CA LEU A 31 20.07 19.62 41.48
C LEU A 31 21.24 18.90 40.83
N ALA A 32 22.38 18.73 41.52
CA ALA A 32 23.51 17.95 41.03
C ALA A 32 23.21 16.44 40.98
N LEU A 33 22.46 15.89 41.95
CA LEU A 33 21.98 14.51 41.93
C LEU A 33 20.91 14.30 40.86
N THR A 34 19.99 15.23 40.62
CA THR A 34 19.04 15.17 39.52
C THR A 34 19.74 15.33 38.17
N LEU A 35 20.74 16.20 38.04
CA LEU A 35 21.57 16.30 36.85
C LEU A 35 22.44 15.05 36.66
N ALA A 36 23.00 14.44 37.70
CA ALA A 36 23.76 13.18 37.59
C ALA A 36 22.87 11.99 37.26
N LEU A 37 21.62 11.96 37.78
CA LEU A 37 20.60 10.97 37.36
C LEU A 37 20.11 11.21 35.92
N PHE A 38 20.05 12.44 35.45
CA PHE A 38 19.75 12.78 34.05
C PHE A 38 20.94 12.49 33.11
N TRP A 39 22.19 12.63 33.58
CA TRP A 39 23.37 12.30 32.79
C TRP A 39 23.61 10.79 32.71
N GLY A 40 23.19 10.00 33.72
CA GLY A 40 23.21 8.54 33.66
C GLY A 40 22.19 7.92 32.72
N SER A 41 21.18 8.70 32.29
CA SER A 41 20.19 8.26 31.31
C SER A 41 20.42 8.77 29.88
N LEU A 42 21.56 9.44 29.61
CA LEU A 42 21.89 10.06 28.33
C LEU A 42 22.78 9.20 27.41
N TYR A 43 23.11 7.98 27.80
CA TYR A 43 23.64 7.00 26.81
C TYR A 43 22.44 6.32 26.17
N ALA A 44 22.04 6.80 25.01
CA ALA A 44 21.05 6.14 24.16
C ALA A 44 21.52 4.70 23.88
N GLN A 45 20.80 3.72 24.43
CA GLN A 45 21.15 2.31 24.27
C GLN A 45 20.92 1.84 22.83
N ARG A 46 19.82 2.30 22.24
CA ARG A 46 19.46 2.15 20.84
C ARG A 46 19.06 3.51 20.31
N SER A 47 19.60 3.88 19.16
CA SER A 47 19.10 4.99 18.36
C SER A 47 18.71 4.50 16.99
N GLU A 48 17.67 5.10 16.41
CA GLU A 48 17.25 4.88 15.05
C GLU A 48 16.94 6.23 14.42
N ARG A 49 17.51 6.49 13.25
CA ARG A 49 17.23 7.70 12.49
C ARG A 49 17.20 7.43 11.00
N CYS A 50 16.36 8.16 10.29
CA CYS A 50 16.26 8.10 8.84
C CYS A 50 17.24 9.09 8.19
N LEU A 51 17.95 8.66 7.15
CA LEU A 51 18.82 9.51 6.32
C LEU A 51 18.01 10.10 5.16
N GLU A 52 17.20 11.11 5.41
CA GLU A 52 16.26 11.64 4.40
C GLU A 52 16.86 12.76 3.54
N LYS A 53 17.76 13.57 4.08
CA LYS A 53 18.28 14.81 3.49
C LYS A 53 19.76 14.66 3.11
N ASN A 54 20.25 15.64 2.34
CA ASN A 54 21.68 15.79 1.95
C ASN A 54 22.21 14.67 1.04
N TRP A 55 21.34 14.00 0.29
CA TRP A 55 21.79 13.06 -0.72
C TRP A 55 22.21 13.77 -2.01
N LYS A 56 23.30 13.30 -2.59
CA LYS A 56 23.75 13.64 -3.95
C LYS A 56 23.40 12.49 -4.88
N PHE A 57 22.82 12.80 -6.02
CA PHE A 57 22.37 11.83 -7.02
C PHE A 57 22.91 12.16 -8.40
N THR A 58 23.30 11.13 -9.13
CA THR A 58 23.56 11.20 -10.58
C THR A 58 23.07 9.95 -11.28
N GLN A 59 22.64 10.10 -12.52
CA GLN A 59 22.26 9.00 -13.39
C GLN A 59 23.42 8.63 -14.32
N GLY A 60 23.59 7.35 -14.56
CA GLY A 60 24.67 6.78 -15.38
C GLY A 60 25.78 6.16 -14.54
N GLU A 61 26.65 5.38 -15.22
CA GLU A 61 27.79 4.75 -14.57
C GLU A 61 28.89 5.79 -14.31
N VAL A 62 29.41 5.84 -13.10
CA VAL A 62 30.47 6.76 -12.67
C VAL A 62 31.58 5.98 -12.01
N LYS A 63 32.73 5.92 -12.66
CA LYS A 63 33.91 5.22 -12.16
C LYS A 63 34.47 5.90 -10.91
N GLY A 64 34.65 5.14 -9.84
CA GLY A 64 35.25 5.64 -8.59
C GLY A 64 34.24 6.35 -7.68
N ALA A 65 32.93 6.35 -8.03
CA ALA A 65 31.87 6.99 -7.23
C ALA A 65 31.69 6.37 -5.83
N GLU A 66 32.18 5.15 -5.64
CA GLU A 66 32.26 4.47 -4.34
C GLU A 66 33.29 5.07 -3.39
N ALA A 67 34.34 5.72 -3.93
CA ALA A 67 35.47 6.19 -3.14
C ALA A 67 35.07 7.33 -2.19
N GLU A 68 35.61 7.32 -0.98
CA GLU A 68 35.38 8.34 0.05
C GLU A 68 35.78 9.74 -0.44
N THR A 69 36.92 9.84 -1.13
CA THR A 69 37.46 11.10 -1.65
C THR A 69 36.86 11.58 -2.97
N PHE A 70 35.80 10.89 -3.46
CA PHE A 70 35.16 11.24 -4.71
C PHE A 70 34.51 12.63 -4.64
N ASN A 71 34.69 13.46 -5.67
CA ASN A 71 34.06 14.77 -5.72
C ASN A 71 32.70 14.74 -6.40
N ASP A 72 31.65 14.74 -5.60
CA ASP A 72 30.23 14.70 -6.01
C ASP A 72 29.55 16.08 -6.04
N LYS A 73 30.27 17.19 -5.90
CA LYS A 73 29.73 18.57 -5.85
C LYS A 73 28.88 18.96 -7.05
N ALA A 74 29.13 18.33 -8.21
CA ALA A 74 28.37 18.55 -9.44
C ALA A 74 27.07 17.72 -9.51
N TRP A 75 26.83 16.78 -8.58
CA TRP A 75 25.65 15.93 -8.56
C TRP A 75 24.44 16.71 -8.07
N LYS A 76 23.25 16.26 -8.51
CA LYS A 76 21.99 16.85 -8.09
C LYS A 76 21.72 16.56 -6.62
N GLU A 77 21.35 17.56 -5.87
CA GLU A 77 20.88 17.39 -4.50
C GLU A 77 19.44 16.84 -4.49
N VAL A 78 19.21 15.77 -3.74
CA VAL A 78 17.91 15.12 -3.63
C VAL A 78 17.61 14.76 -2.18
N GLN A 79 16.32 14.57 -1.91
CA GLN A 79 15.83 13.94 -0.68
C GLN A 79 15.32 12.54 -1.03
N ILE A 80 15.46 11.59 -0.13
CA ILE A 80 14.84 10.27 -0.25
C ILE A 80 13.58 10.22 0.65
N PRO A 81 12.57 9.42 0.27
CA PRO A 81 12.46 8.57 -0.93
C PRO A 81 12.51 9.32 -2.26
N HIS A 82 13.24 8.78 -3.24
CA HIS A 82 13.45 9.40 -4.55
C HIS A 82 13.31 8.39 -5.67
N ASP A 83 12.49 8.74 -6.67
CA ASP A 83 12.29 7.99 -7.90
C ASP A 83 12.70 8.90 -9.08
N TRP A 84 13.79 8.57 -9.79
CA TRP A 84 14.27 9.46 -10.87
C TRP A 84 13.42 9.36 -12.14
N ALA A 85 12.74 8.23 -12.35
CA ALA A 85 12.07 7.95 -13.61
C ALA A 85 10.72 8.68 -13.77
N ILE A 86 10.04 9.01 -12.66
CA ILE A 86 8.70 9.65 -12.70
C ILE A 86 8.72 11.04 -13.36
N PHE A 87 9.89 11.66 -13.46
CA PHE A 87 10.03 12.95 -14.13
C PHE A 87 10.01 12.85 -15.64
N GLY A 88 9.97 11.66 -16.22
CA GLY A 88 9.89 11.42 -17.66
C GLY A 88 11.15 11.81 -18.45
N PRO A 89 11.02 12.04 -19.74
CA PRO A 89 9.78 12.08 -20.52
C PRO A 89 9.14 10.70 -20.73
N PHE A 90 7.87 10.68 -21.08
CA PHE A 90 7.24 9.48 -21.65
C PHE A 90 7.78 9.26 -23.07
N ASP A 91 8.24 8.06 -23.35
CA ASP A 91 8.71 7.66 -24.69
C ASP A 91 8.41 6.17 -24.93
N ARG A 92 7.83 5.87 -26.11
CA ARG A 92 7.55 4.49 -26.51
C ARG A 92 8.79 3.60 -26.44
N ASN A 93 9.96 4.14 -26.77
CA ASN A 93 11.22 3.38 -26.81
C ASN A 93 11.74 2.98 -25.44
N HIS A 94 11.32 3.64 -24.36
CA HIS A 94 11.70 3.23 -23.01
C HIS A 94 11.13 1.86 -22.61
N ASP A 95 10.11 1.37 -23.34
CA ASP A 95 9.26 0.28 -22.87
C ASP A 95 8.98 -0.79 -23.91
N LEU A 96 9.75 -0.84 -24.98
CA LEU A 96 9.60 -1.89 -26.00
C LEU A 96 10.07 -3.23 -25.43
N GLN A 97 9.15 -4.21 -25.38
CA GLN A 97 9.41 -5.56 -24.89
C GLN A 97 8.90 -6.59 -25.92
N ASN A 98 9.65 -7.70 -26.10
CA ASN A 98 9.23 -8.81 -26.93
C ASN A 98 8.65 -9.91 -26.03
N VAL A 99 7.33 -10.05 -26.02
CA VAL A 99 6.61 -10.86 -25.02
C VAL A 99 5.37 -11.51 -25.63
N ALA A 100 5.04 -12.73 -25.15
CA ALA A 100 3.75 -13.38 -25.36
C ALA A 100 2.89 -13.24 -24.10
N VAL A 101 1.66 -12.76 -24.23
CA VAL A 101 0.70 -12.66 -23.12
C VAL A 101 -0.06 -13.98 -23.03
N THR A 102 0.37 -14.85 -22.12
CA THR A 102 -0.20 -16.21 -21.99
C THR A 102 -1.67 -16.19 -21.53
N GLN A 103 -2.09 -15.15 -20.79
CA GLN A 103 -3.49 -14.93 -20.41
C GLN A 103 -4.40 -14.72 -21.62
N ASN A 104 -3.85 -14.23 -22.75
CA ASN A 104 -4.52 -14.10 -24.05
C ASN A 104 -4.29 -15.28 -24.97
N PHE A 105 -3.72 -16.39 -24.46
CA PHE A 105 -3.39 -17.59 -25.22
C PHE A 105 -2.37 -17.37 -26.36
N GLU A 106 -1.55 -16.31 -26.24
CA GLU A 106 -0.46 -16.07 -27.18
C GLU A 106 0.64 -17.13 -27.01
N THR A 107 1.07 -17.72 -28.12
CA THR A 107 2.13 -18.72 -28.18
C THR A 107 3.42 -18.19 -28.78
N GLN A 108 3.35 -16.99 -29.40
CA GLN A 108 4.50 -16.35 -30.04
C GLN A 108 4.64 -14.93 -29.47
N ALA A 109 5.87 -14.59 -29.13
CA ALA A 109 6.17 -13.26 -28.63
C ALA A 109 6.06 -12.21 -29.74
N SER A 110 5.54 -11.05 -29.40
CA SER A 110 5.48 -9.86 -30.25
C SER A 110 5.96 -8.64 -29.49
N VAL A 111 6.34 -7.58 -30.23
CA VAL A 111 6.77 -6.32 -29.60
C VAL A 111 5.55 -5.61 -29.05
N LYS A 112 5.56 -5.38 -27.73
CA LYS A 112 4.52 -4.62 -27.00
C LYS A 112 5.15 -3.41 -26.33
N THR A 113 4.34 -2.39 -26.07
CA THR A 113 4.75 -1.13 -25.45
C THR A 113 3.80 -0.74 -24.32
N GLY A 114 4.23 0.15 -23.43
CA GLY A 114 3.45 0.64 -22.28
C GLY A 114 3.55 -0.22 -21.03
N ARG A 115 4.19 -1.38 -21.11
CA ARG A 115 4.24 -2.41 -20.07
C ARG A 115 4.78 -1.89 -18.73
N THR A 116 5.74 -0.96 -18.79
CA THR A 116 6.34 -0.29 -17.62
C THR A 116 6.03 1.22 -17.60
N GLY A 117 5.05 1.68 -18.37
CA GLY A 117 4.56 3.06 -18.34
C GLY A 117 5.28 4.04 -19.24
N GLY A 118 6.22 3.60 -20.09
CA GLY A 118 6.94 4.48 -21.03
C GLY A 118 7.88 5.48 -20.35
N LEU A 119 8.27 5.29 -19.09
CA LEU A 119 9.13 6.15 -18.30
C LEU A 119 10.57 5.65 -18.26
N PRO A 120 11.62 6.54 -18.12
CA PRO A 120 13.02 6.17 -18.25
C PRO A 120 13.59 5.52 -16.97
N TYR A 121 13.08 4.33 -16.59
CA TYR A 121 13.50 3.64 -15.38
C TYR A 121 14.81 2.86 -15.54
N VAL A 122 15.19 2.49 -16.77
CA VAL A 122 16.37 1.67 -17.09
C VAL A 122 17.66 2.46 -16.91
N GLY A 123 18.66 1.82 -16.35
CA GLY A 123 20.01 2.36 -16.23
C GLY A 123 20.57 2.31 -14.83
N VAL A 124 21.71 2.94 -14.64
CA VAL A 124 22.44 3.03 -13.38
C VAL A 124 22.13 4.37 -12.71
N GLY A 125 21.96 4.36 -11.40
CA GLY A 125 21.89 5.55 -10.54
C GLY A 125 22.83 5.43 -9.36
N TRP A 126 23.54 6.52 -9.05
CA TRP A 126 24.40 6.63 -7.89
C TRP A 126 23.83 7.63 -6.90
N TYR A 127 23.84 7.23 -5.62
CA TYR A 127 23.48 8.07 -4.47
C TYR A 127 24.65 8.17 -3.52
N ARG A 128 24.91 9.35 -2.96
CA ARG A 128 25.94 9.56 -1.95
C ARG A 128 25.44 10.49 -0.86
N THR A 129 25.82 10.20 0.38
CA THR A 129 25.61 11.08 1.54
C THR A 129 26.69 10.84 2.58
N GLU A 130 26.78 11.73 3.54
CA GLU A 130 27.64 11.59 4.72
C GLU A 130 26.76 11.38 5.97
N PHE A 131 27.28 10.61 6.93
CA PHE A 131 26.60 10.36 8.19
C PHE A 131 27.58 10.15 9.33
N ASP A 132 27.19 10.61 10.51
CA ASP A 132 27.90 10.39 11.75
C ASP A 132 27.34 9.19 12.52
N THR A 133 28.19 8.57 13.35
CA THR A 133 27.80 7.49 14.27
C THR A 133 28.41 7.71 15.65
N GLU A 134 27.86 7.03 16.67
CA GLU A 134 28.50 6.98 17.98
C GLU A 134 29.65 5.98 17.98
N PRO A 135 30.88 6.40 18.42
CA PRO A 135 31.97 5.45 18.61
C PRO A 135 31.58 4.32 19.57
N ASP A 136 32.15 3.12 19.38
CA ASP A 136 31.91 1.93 20.20
C ASP A 136 30.50 1.29 20.09
N LYS A 137 29.61 1.83 19.27
CA LYS A 137 28.31 1.23 18.95
C LYS A 137 28.38 0.29 17.75
N GLN A 138 27.55 -0.74 17.77
CA GLN A 138 27.26 -1.50 16.55
C GLN A 138 26.29 -0.68 15.69
N THR A 139 26.64 -0.51 14.42
CA THR A 139 25.85 0.30 13.48
C THR A 139 25.34 -0.57 12.34
N THR A 140 24.04 -0.55 12.15
CA THR A 140 23.35 -1.26 11.07
C THR A 140 22.64 -0.24 10.16
N LEU A 141 22.86 -0.34 8.85
CA LEU A 141 22.07 0.36 7.84
C LEU A 141 20.90 -0.54 7.45
N VAL A 142 19.69 0.03 7.44
CA VAL A 142 18.47 -0.65 6.98
C VAL A 142 17.91 0.10 5.79
N PHE A 143 17.70 -0.61 4.69
CA PHE A 143 17.06 -0.11 3.48
C PHE A 143 15.68 -0.74 3.38
N ASP A 144 14.63 0.07 3.36
CA ASP A 144 13.25 -0.40 3.20
C ASP A 144 12.94 -0.87 1.78
N GLY A 145 13.82 -0.53 0.84
CA GLY A 145 13.81 -0.94 -0.56
C GLY A 145 14.67 -0.04 -1.42
N ALA A 146 15.35 -0.62 -2.40
CA ALA A 146 16.27 0.10 -3.30
C ALA A 146 16.21 -0.51 -4.71
N MET A 147 15.69 0.22 -5.70
CA MET A 147 15.37 -0.28 -7.03
C MET A 147 16.50 0.01 -8.02
N SER A 148 17.24 -1.01 -8.44
CA SER A 148 17.38 -2.39 -8.01
C SER A 148 18.86 -2.81 -8.01
N GLU A 149 19.18 -4.11 -7.84
CA GLU A 149 20.56 -4.63 -7.82
C GLU A 149 21.50 -3.72 -7.00
N ALA A 150 21.08 -3.39 -5.76
CA ALA A 150 21.74 -2.41 -4.90
C ALA A 150 23.10 -2.88 -4.42
N ARG A 151 24.15 -2.07 -4.65
CA ARG A 151 25.47 -2.21 -4.04
C ARG A 151 25.69 -1.07 -3.09
N VAL A 152 25.99 -1.39 -1.85
CA VAL A 152 26.17 -0.42 -0.76
C VAL A 152 27.64 -0.36 -0.40
N TYR A 153 28.19 0.86 -0.33
CA TYR A 153 29.58 1.13 0.01
C TYR A 153 29.63 2.07 1.21
N VAL A 154 30.49 1.76 2.18
CA VAL A 154 30.80 2.65 3.30
C VAL A 154 32.31 2.93 3.26
N ASN A 155 32.69 4.20 3.29
CA ASN A 155 34.09 4.66 3.23
C ASN A 155 34.88 3.96 2.12
N GLY A 156 34.30 3.85 0.92
CA GLY A 156 34.90 3.26 -0.27
C GLY A 156 34.94 1.74 -0.34
N LYS A 157 34.41 1.03 0.66
CA LYS A 157 34.38 -0.44 0.69
C LYS A 157 32.96 -0.95 0.46
N GLU A 158 32.79 -1.96 -0.42
CA GLU A 158 31.50 -2.62 -0.60
C GLU A 158 31.15 -3.44 0.66
N VAL A 159 30.00 -3.13 1.27
CA VAL A 159 29.53 -3.76 2.51
C VAL A 159 28.37 -4.70 2.28
N CYS A 160 27.60 -4.49 1.21
CA CYS A 160 26.40 -5.26 0.94
C CYS A 160 26.02 -5.22 -0.54
N PHE A 161 25.49 -6.33 -1.05
CA PHE A 161 24.78 -6.42 -2.31
C PHE A 161 23.38 -7.01 -2.05
N TRP A 162 22.31 -6.37 -2.58
CA TRP A 162 20.96 -6.91 -2.53
C TRP A 162 20.29 -6.72 -3.89
N PRO A 163 19.92 -7.82 -4.60
CA PRO A 163 19.44 -7.70 -5.97
C PRO A 163 17.97 -7.34 -6.09
N TYR A 164 17.10 -7.77 -5.13
CA TYR A 164 15.67 -7.60 -5.23
C TYR A 164 15.21 -6.26 -4.66
N GLY A 165 14.84 -5.34 -5.55
CA GLY A 165 14.57 -3.94 -5.21
C GLY A 165 13.37 -3.70 -4.30
N TYR A 166 12.46 -4.66 -4.17
CA TYR A 166 11.25 -4.53 -3.35
C TYR A 166 11.43 -4.97 -1.90
N ASN A 167 12.52 -5.69 -1.60
CA ASN A 167 12.74 -6.19 -0.26
C ASN A 167 13.39 -5.17 0.66
N SER A 168 12.99 -5.17 1.94
CA SER A 168 13.77 -4.53 2.99
C SER A 168 14.97 -5.40 3.34
N PHE A 169 16.14 -4.78 3.45
CA PHE A 169 17.39 -5.47 3.80
C PHE A 169 18.24 -4.61 4.73
N TYR A 170 19.21 -5.23 5.38
CA TYR A 170 20.10 -4.52 6.29
C TYR A 170 21.54 -5.04 6.21
N CYS A 171 22.47 -4.19 6.58
CA CYS A 171 23.91 -4.49 6.62
C CYS A 171 24.53 -3.97 7.91
N ASP A 172 25.28 -4.81 8.62
CA ASP A 172 26.19 -4.36 9.68
C ASP A 172 27.37 -3.63 9.04
N VAL A 173 27.58 -2.38 9.37
CA VAL A 173 28.63 -1.53 8.82
C VAL A 173 29.70 -1.14 9.85
N THR A 174 29.61 -1.68 11.06
CA THR A 174 30.46 -1.32 12.21
C THR A 174 31.96 -1.34 11.91
N GLU A 175 32.43 -2.39 11.23
CA GLU A 175 33.87 -2.53 10.92
C GLU A 175 34.37 -1.63 9.78
N PHE A 176 33.45 -0.94 9.11
CA PHE A 176 33.76 -0.08 7.96
C PHE A 176 33.76 1.41 8.32
N LEU A 177 33.33 1.76 9.55
CA LEU A 177 33.24 3.13 10.03
C LEU A 177 34.61 3.70 10.45
N HIS A 178 34.71 5.02 10.43
CA HIS A 178 35.82 5.72 11.05
C HIS A 178 35.80 5.53 12.57
N SER A 179 36.99 5.44 13.18
CA SER A 179 37.10 5.15 14.62
C SER A 179 36.52 6.23 15.53
N ASP A 180 36.41 7.49 15.03
CA ASP A 180 35.77 8.59 15.73
C ASP A 180 34.26 8.74 15.40
N GLY A 181 33.75 7.89 14.48
CA GLY A 181 32.38 7.89 14.03
C GLY A 181 31.99 9.07 13.13
N LYS A 182 32.92 9.93 12.70
CA LYS A 182 32.62 11.16 11.95
C LYS A 182 32.81 11.04 10.46
N ASP A 183 32.01 11.83 9.72
CA ASP A 183 32.13 12.04 8.28
C ASP A 183 32.18 10.71 7.48
N ASN A 184 31.44 9.68 7.91
CA ASN A 184 31.37 8.43 7.18
C ASN A 184 30.62 8.64 5.86
N THR A 185 31.20 8.22 4.76
CA THR A 185 30.59 8.31 3.44
C THR A 185 29.76 7.04 3.16
N LEU A 186 28.50 7.22 2.81
CA LEU A 186 27.63 6.18 2.27
C LEU A 186 27.42 6.41 0.77
N ALA A 187 27.81 5.44 -0.06
CA ALA A 187 27.53 5.44 -1.48
C ALA A 187 26.68 4.21 -1.86
N VAL A 188 25.67 4.42 -2.71
CA VAL A 188 24.78 3.35 -3.17
C VAL A 188 24.70 3.40 -4.69
N ARG A 189 25.04 2.28 -5.33
CA ARG A 189 24.86 2.06 -6.76
C ARG A 189 23.65 1.18 -6.99
N LEU A 190 22.75 1.63 -7.85
CA LEU A 190 21.54 0.91 -8.26
C LEU A 190 21.60 0.66 -9.77
N GLU A 191 21.03 -0.47 -10.21
CA GLU A 191 20.96 -0.79 -11.63
C GLU A 191 19.61 -1.40 -11.98
N ASN A 192 18.83 -0.71 -12.80
CA ASN A 192 17.62 -1.25 -13.42
C ASN A 192 17.92 -1.74 -14.82
N ARG A 193 17.63 -3.01 -15.09
CA ARG A 193 17.84 -3.63 -16.40
C ARG A 193 16.63 -3.44 -17.32
N PRO A 194 16.83 -3.37 -18.64
CA PRO A 194 15.71 -3.41 -19.58
C PRO A 194 14.98 -4.76 -19.46
N GLN A 195 13.69 -4.78 -19.75
CA GLN A 195 12.85 -6.00 -19.72
C GLN A 195 12.93 -6.77 -18.38
N SER A 196 12.93 -6.05 -17.27
CA SER A 196 13.01 -6.62 -15.91
C SER A 196 11.66 -6.60 -15.16
N SER A 197 10.63 -5.93 -15.70
CA SER A 197 9.34 -5.74 -15.02
C SER A 197 8.17 -5.80 -15.99
N ARG A 198 6.97 -6.11 -15.47
CA ARG A 198 5.68 -6.10 -16.17
C ARG A 198 4.81 -4.88 -15.79
N TRP A 199 5.26 -4.04 -14.89
CA TRP A 199 4.65 -2.79 -14.45
C TRP A 199 5.74 -1.75 -14.21
N TYR A 200 5.37 -0.51 -13.91
CA TYR A 200 6.33 0.52 -13.56
C TYR A 200 7.04 0.17 -12.23
N PRO A 201 8.33 -0.14 -12.24
CA PRO A 201 9.03 -0.57 -11.03
C PRO A 201 9.47 0.61 -10.16
N GLY A 202 9.50 1.83 -10.72
CA GLY A 202 10.23 2.94 -10.15
C GLY A 202 11.75 2.79 -10.33
N ALA A 203 12.50 3.76 -9.82
CA ALA A 203 13.96 3.75 -9.93
C ALA A 203 14.59 4.62 -8.85
N GLY A 204 15.49 4.05 -8.03
CA GLY A 204 16.23 4.80 -7.02
C GLY A 204 16.08 4.27 -5.59
N LEU A 205 16.54 5.09 -4.64
CA LEU A 205 16.23 4.94 -3.22
C LEU A 205 14.80 5.42 -2.98
N TYR A 206 13.83 4.60 -3.42
CA TYR A 206 12.42 4.95 -3.45
C TYR A 206 11.68 4.68 -2.15
N ARG A 207 12.38 4.10 -1.15
CA ARG A 207 11.97 3.91 0.24
C ARG A 207 13.01 4.47 1.20
N ASN A 208 12.73 4.46 2.49
CA ASN A 208 13.60 5.04 3.49
C ASN A 208 14.92 4.24 3.68
N VAL A 209 15.94 4.95 4.19
CA VAL A 209 17.20 4.38 4.65
C VAL A 209 17.41 4.80 6.09
N HIS A 210 17.64 3.82 6.98
CA HIS A 210 17.78 4.04 8.42
C HIS A 210 19.19 3.70 8.89
N VAL A 211 19.66 4.44 9.89
CA VAL A 211 20.84 4.10 10.69
C VAL A 211 20.36 3.68 12.06
N ILE A 212 20.70 2.46 12.46
CA ILE A 212 20.41 1.91 13.79
C ILE A 212 21.72 1.70 14.51
N GLU A 213 21.85 2.30 15.71
CA GLU A 213 23.02 2.17 16.56
C GLU A 213 22.63 1.48 17.86
N THR A 214 23.36 0.47 18.27
CA THR A 214 23.07 -0.36 19.44
C THR A 214 24.35 -0.67 20.24
N ASP A 215 24.18 -1.13 21.48
CA ASP A 215 25.27 -1.84 22.16
C ASP A 215 25.54 -3.19 21.44
N ARG A 216 26.70 -3.80 21.70
CA ARG A 216 27.05 -5.09 21.07
C ARG A 216 26.04 -6.19 21.42
N ILE A 217 25.54 -6.21 22.69
CA ILE A 217 24.44 -7.10 23.08
C ILE A 217 23.13 -6.35 22.84
N HIS A 218 22.35 -6.81 21.89
CA HIS A 218 21.13 -6.11 21.46
C HIS A 218 20.12 -7.08 20.80
N VAL A 219 18.91 -6.59 20.59
CA VAL A 219 17.91 -7.26 19.75
C VAL A 219 18.20 -6.92 18.29
N PRO A 220 18.44 -7.89 17.40
CA PRO A 220 18.71 -7.62 15.99
C PRO A 220 17.52 -7.02 15.28
N VAL A 221 17.74 -6.51 14.08
CA VAL A 221 16.66 -6.02 13.19
C VAL A 221 15.61 -7.12 13.02
N TRP A 222 14.33 -6.78 13.27
CA TRP A 222 13.17 -7.71 13.28
C TRP A 222 13.35 -8.94 14.19
N GLY A 223 14.11 -8.80 15.27
CA GLY A 223 14.51 -9.91 16.15
C GLY A 223 13.42 -10.39 17.11
N THR A 224 12.18 -9.89 17.03
CA THR A 224 11.08 -10.32 17.90
C THR A 224 10.00 -11.08 17.13
N GLN A 225 9.34 -11.99 17.85
CA GLN A 225 8.14 -12.67 17.37
C GLN A 225 7.10 -12.73 18.49
N ILE A 226 5.90 -12.24 18.20
CA ILE A 226 4.77 -12.32 19.12
C ILE A 226 3.73 -13.29 18.57
N LEU A 227 3.41 -14.30 19.38
CA LEU A 227 2.37 -15.27 19.10
C LEU A 227 1.23 -15.07 20.10
N THR A 228 -0.02 -15.22 19.63
CA THR A 228 -1.23 -15.16 20.45
C THR A 228 -1.97 -16.51 20.38
N PRO A 229 -1.44 -17.59 21.03
CA PRO A 229 -1.94 -18.95 20.82
C PRO A 229 -3.36 -19.21 21.33
N ARG A 230 -3.84 -18.39 22.25
CA ARG A 230 -5.24 -18.41 22.71
C ARG A 230 -5.76 -17.00 22.81
N VAL A 231 -6.90 -16.77 22.18
CA VAL A 231 -7.58 -15.47 22.15
C VAL A 231 -9.07 -15.67 22.37
N SER A 232 -9.61 -14.93 23.32
CA SER A 232 -11.05 -14.82 23.59
C SER A 232 -11.39 -13.41 24.05
N GLY A 233 -12.66 -13.10 24.25
CA GLY A 233 -13.08 -11.83 24.86
C GLY A 233 -12.74 -11.72 26.35
N GLU A 234 -12.45 -12.85 27.04
CA GLU A 234 -12.14 -12.88 28.46
C GLU A 234 -10.62 -12.75 28.69
N TYR A 235 -9.80 -13.42 27.88
CA TYR A 235 -8.34 -13.35 27.99
C TYR A 235 -7.62 -13.69 26.68
N ALA A 236 -6.39 -13.23 26.58
CA ALA A 236 -5.45 -13.66 25.55
C ALA A 236 -4.11 -14.08 26.17
N SER A 237 -3.55 -15.18 25.66
CA SER A 237 -2.17 -15.55 25.96
C SER A 237 -1.22 -14.99 24.92
N ILE A 238 -0.10 -14.41 25.37
CA ILE A 238 0.96 -13.85 24.51
C ILE A 238 2.25 -14.62 24.78
N CYS A 239 2.91 -15.09 23.72
CA CYS A 239 4.25 -15.63 23.77
C CYS A 239 5.17 -14.70 22.98
N LEU A 240 6.02 -13.96 23.69
CA LEU A 240 7.05 -13.10 23.11
C LEU A 240 8.36 -13.88 23.05
N ARG A 241 8.93 -13.99 21.87
CA ARG A 241 10.26 -14.53 21.59
C ARG A 241 11.16 -13.41 21.15
N THR A 242 12.25 -13.16 21.87
CA THR A 242 13.22 -12.09 21.61
C THR A 242 14.58 -12.70 21.30
N MET A 243 15.06 -12.54 20.07
CA MET A 243 16.44 -12.83 19.71
C MET A 243 17.34 -11.78 20.35
N ILE A 244 18.49 -12.19 20.90
CA ILE A 244 19.47 -11.27 21.49
C ILE A 244 20.84 -11.71 20.98
N GLU A 245 21.51 -10.84 20.25
CA GLU A 245 22.84 -11.11 19.70
C GLU A 245 23.96 -10.88 20.72
N ASN A 246 25.07 -11.57 20.52
CA ASN A 246 26.30 -11.47 21.31
C ASN A 246 26.11 -11.72 22.82
N ALA A 247 25.06 -12.44 23.21
CA ALA A 247 24.69 -12.70 24.60
C ALA A 247 25.06 -14.10 25.10
N ASP A 248 25.81 -14.89 24.34
CA ASP A 248 26.20 -16.26 24.70
C ASP A 248 26.90 -16.32 26.07
N LYS A 249 26.38 -17.20 26.94
CA LYS A 249 26.87 -17.42 28.31
C LYS A 249 26.79 -16.19 29.23
N LYS A 250 26.06 -15.13 28.83
CA LYS A 250 25.80 -13.99 29.70
C LYS A 250 24.51 -14.21 30.49
N GLU A 251 24.51 -13.75 31.73
CA GLU A 251 23.27 -13.67 32.49
C GLU A 251 22.47 -12.47 32.00
N LEU A 252 21.30 -12.75 31.46
CA LEU A 252 20.37 -11.71 31.00
C LEU A 252 19.24 -11.50 32.01
N THR A 253 18.82 -10.26 32.16
CA THR A 253 17.53 -9.92 32.74
C THR A 253 16.72 -9.22 31.67
N VAL A 254 15.54 -9.76 31.35
CA VAL A 254 14.62 -9.16 30.36
C VAL A 254 13.36 -8.70 31.10
N GLU A 255 13.19 -7.38 31.17
CA GLU A 255 12.00 -6.75 31.72
C GLU A 255 11.11 -6.33 30.56
N THR A 256 9.89 -6.88 30.50
CA THR A 256 8.95 -6.52 29.42
C THR A 256 7.63 -6.05 30.03
N GLU A 257 7.18 -4.89 29.53
CA GLU A 257 5.87 -4.32 29.78
C GLU A 257 5.02 -4.44 28.51
N ILE A 258 3.79 -4.95 28.67
CA ILE A 258 2.78 -4.92 27.60
C ILE A 258 1.88 -3.72 27.85
N LEU A 259 1.87 -2.80 26.88
CA LEU A 259 1.06 -1.58 26.89
C LEU A 259 -0.21 -1.78 26.07
N SER A 260 -1.36 -1.39 26.62
CA SER A 260 -2.64 -1.36 25.91
C SER A 260 -2.63 -0.33 24.76
N PRO A 261 -3.66 -0.30 23.88
CA PRO A 261 -3.80 0.74 22.86
C PRO A 261 -3.77 2.18 23.44
N GLU A 262 -4.24 2.38 24.68
CA GLU A 262 -4.21 3.67 25.37
C GLU A 262 -2.88 3.96 26.07
N GLY A 263 -1.89 3.06 25.95
CA GLY A 263 -0.56 3.23 26.54
C GLY A 263 -0.45 2.85 28.02
N LYS A 264 -1.42 2.12 28.57
CA LYS A 264 -1.39 1.65 29.97
C LYS A 264 -0.71 0.28 30.05
N VAL A 265 0.11 0.05 31.08
CA VAL A 265 0.67 -1.27 31.36
C VAL A 265 -0.47 -2.21 31.78
N VAL A 266 -0.70 -3.26 30.99
CA VAL A 266 -1.74 -4.28 31.26
C VAL A 266 -1.14 -5.54 31.86
N CYS A 267 0.13 -5.85 31.56
CA CYS A 267 0.90 -6.88 32.24
C CYS A 267 2.40 -6.62 32.09
N GLN A 268 3.18 -7.19 32.98
CA GLN A 268 4.65 -7.05 33.00
C GLN A 268 5.33 -8.32 33.50
N LYS A 269 6.53 -8.55 33.03
CA LYS A 269 7.41 -9.62 33.55
C LYS A 269 8.85 -9.19 33.60
N ASN A 270 9.54 -9.74 34.62
CA ASN A 270 10.97 -9.64 34.77
C ASN A 270 11.51 -11.07 34.92
N ASN A 271 12.26 -11.52 33.91
CA ASN A 271 12.82 -12.86 33.89
C ASN A 271 14.35 -12.81 33.78
N LYS A 272 15.03 -13.66 34.55
CA LYS A 272 16.46 -13.88 34.41
C LYS A 272 16.75 -15.23 33.75
N GLY A 273 17.79 -15.27 32.97
CA GLY A 273 18.18 -16.51 32.29
C GLY A 273 19.40 -16.35 31.40
N TYR A 274 19.78 -17.48 30.81
CA TYR A 274 20.82 -17.56 29.79
C TYR A 274 20.19 -18.03 28.51
N ILE A 275 20.74 -17.58 27.38
CA ILE A 275 20.37 -18.10 26.07
C ILE A 275 21.55 -18.84 25.43
N ASN A 276 21.24 -19.81 24.60
CA ASN A 276 22.20 -20.44 23.71
C ASN A 276 22.18 -19.72 22.36
N HIS A 277 23.28 -19.78 21.64
CA HIS A 277 23.41 -19.20 20.33
C HIS A 277 22.22 -19.58 19.42
N GLY A 278 21.60 -18.59 18.82
CA GLY A 278 20.47 -18.78 17.90
C GLY A 278 19.11 -19.12 18.57
N GLN A 279 19.02 -19.15 19.90
CA GLN A 279 17.77 -19.39 20.63
C GLN A 279 17.15 -18.05 21.12
N PRO A 280 15.81 -17.86 21.02
CA PRO A 280 15.16 -16.68 21.55
C PRO A 280 15.00 -16.74 23.06
N PHE A 281 15.08 -15.60 23.74
CA PHE A 281 14.58 -15.43 25.09
C PHE A 281 13.05 -15.38 25.06
N THR A 282 12.39 -16.30 25.76
CA THR A 282 10.93 -16.47 25.66
C THR A 282 10.22 -16.02 26.92
N GLN A 283 9.21 -15.17 26.78
CA GLN A 283 8.33 -14.72 27.88
C GLN A 283 6.86 -14.95 27.51
N ASN A 284 6.06 -15.41 28.48
CA ASN A 284 4.63 -15.64 28.30
C ASN A 284 3.82 -14.72 29.20
N PHE A 285 2.75 -14.11 28.67
CA PHE A 285 1.90 -13.17 29.38
C PHE A 285 0.43 -13.59 29.21
N ILE A 286 -0.42 -13.10 30.10
CA ILE A 286 -1.88 -13.14 29.99
C ILE A 286 -2.37 -11.68 30.04
N VAL A 287 -3.22 -11.34 29.09
CA VAL A 287 -3.95 -10.07 29.05
C VAL A 287 -5.43 -10.39 29.29
N ASP A 288 -5.98 -9.85 30.35
CA ASP A 288 -7.39 -9.98 30.69
C ASP A 288 -8.23 -8.99 29.90
N HIS A 289 -9.38 -9.43 29.37
CA HIS A 289 -10.31 -8.63 28.58
C HIS A 289 -9.63 -7.81 27.48
N PRO A 290 -8.91 -8.47 26.54
CA PRO A 290 -8.12 -7.78 25.53
C PRO A 290 -9.00 -7.02 24.54
N ALA A 291 -8.53 -5.82 24.14
CA ALA A 291 -9.06 -5.13 22.97
C ALA A 291 -8.57 -5.86 21.70
N LEU A 292 -9.46 -6.57 21.03
CA LEU A 292 -9.11 -7.35 19.84
C LEU A 292 -8.92 -6.44 18.62
N TRP A 293 -7.92 -6.77 17.79
CA TRP A 293 -7.73 -6.10 16.51
C TRP A 293 -8.73 -6.65 15.48
N SER A 294 -9.39 -5.74 14.78
CA SER A 294 -10.22 -6.03 13.60
C SER A 294 -10.26 -4.81 12.65
N PRO A 295 -10.75 -4.94 11.41
CA PRO A 295 -10.94 -3.80 10.50
C PRO A 295 -11.83 -2.68 11.07
N GLU A 296 -12.76 -3.00 11.96
CA GLU A 296 -13.65 -2.05 12.63
C GLU A 296 -13.06 -1.46 13.91
N SER A 297 -12.11 -2.18 14.53
CA SER A 297 -11.47 -1.79 15.80
C SER A 297 -9.98 -2.16 15.75
N PRO A 298 -9.14 -1.36 15.10
CA PRO A 298 -7.73 -1.68 14.88
C PRO A 298 -6.87 -1.41 16.12
N SER A 299 -7.10 -2.19 17.19
CA SER A 299 -6.45 -2.06 18.49
C SER A 299 -5.01 -2.57 18.45
N LEU A 300 -4.05 -1.70 18.77
CA LEU A 300 -2.61 -1.99 18.71
C LEU A 300 -1.96 -1.91 20.07
N TYR A 301 -1.30 -2.98 20.48
CA TYR A 301 -0.49 -3.09 21.69
C TYR A 301 0.98 -2.85 21.40
N ARG A 302 1.75 -2.60 22.46
CA ARG A 302 3.22 -2.52 22.40
C ARG A 302 3.84 -3.39 23.49
N ALA A 303 4.82 -4.20 23.13
CA ALA A 303 5.70 -4.88 24.07
C ALA A 303 7.00 -4.09 24.14
N VAL A 304 7.30 -3.50 25.30
CA VAL A 304 8.52 -2.72 25.54
C VAL A 304 9.44 -3.60 26.38
N SER A 305 10.51 -4.09 25.77
CA SER A 305 11.50 -5.00 26.40
C SER A 305 12.79 -4.25 26.71
N LYS A 306 13.19 -4.24 27.98
CA LYS A 306 14.48 -3.75 28.44
C LYS A 306 15.39 -4.94 28.73
N ILE A 307 16.54 -4.97 28.07
CA ILE A 307 17.52 -6.05 28.16
C ILE A 307 18.71 -5.60 29.00
N TYR A 308 18.97 -6.32 30.06
CA TYR A 308 20.14 -6.10 30.91
C TYR A 308 21.10 -7.28 30.78
N ALA A 309 22.38 -7.00 30.59
CA ALA A 309 23.47 -7.97 30.64
C ALA A 309 24.42 -7.61 31.78
N ASP A 310 24.75 -8.56 32.64
CA ASP A 310 25.58 -8.33 33.82
C ASP A 310 25.10 -7.14 34.69
N GLY A 311 23.79 -6.91 34.74
CA GLY A 311 23.15 -5.82 35.50
C GLY A 311 23.16 -4.45 34.84
N LYS A 312 23.79 -4.29 33.66
CA LYS A 312 23.76 -3.05 32.84
C LYS A 312 22.65 -3.14 31.80
N LEU A 313 21.83 -2.09 31.67
CA LEU A 313 20.87 -1.96 30.57
C LEU A 313 21.63 -1.80 29.26
N VAL A 314 21.43 -2.71 28.30
CA VAL A 314 22.15 -2.76 27.02
C VAL A 314 21.25 -2.44 25.83
N ASP A 315 19.93 -2.76 25.90
CA ASP A 315 19.00 -2.44 24.82
C ASP A 315 17.58 -2.18 25.35
N THR A 316 16.82 -1.39 24.62
CA THR A 316 15.38 -1.24 24.80
C THR A 316 14.70 -1.40 23.45
N TYR A 317 13.90 -2.44 23.30
CA TYR A 317 13.25 -2.78 22.05
C TYR A 317 11.74 -2.75 22.18
N THR A 318 11.06 -2.08 21.24
CA THR A 318 9.60 -1.98 21.21
C THR A 318 9.04 -2.76 20.03
N THR A 319 8.13 -3.70 20.32
CA THR A 319 7.40 -4.45 19.28
C THR A 319 5.94 -4.04 19.29
N ARG A 320 5.44 -3.51 18.17
CA ARG A 320 4.01 -3.23 17.96
C ARG A 320 3.32 -4.52 17.51
N PHE A 321 2.13 -4.80 18.02
CA PHE A 321 1.35 -5.98 17.66
C PHE A 321 -0.15 -5.77 17.93
N GLY A 322 -0.98 -6.68 17.43
CA GLY A 322 -2.39 -6.76 17.75
C GLY A 322 -2.77 -8.14 18.29
N ILE A 323 -3.83 -8.20 19.07
CA ILE A 323 -4.38 -9.45 19.61
C ILE A 323 -5.60 -9.83 18.77
N ARG A 324 -5.53 -10.97 18.08
CA ARG A 324 -6.61 -11.52 17.28
C ARG A 324 -6.48 -13.02 17.08
N SER A 325 -7.59 -13.68 16.72
CA SER A 325 -7.58 -15.03 16.17
C SER A 325 -7.98 -15.01 14.69
N ILE A 326 -7.33 -15.84 13.88
CA ILE A 326 -7.68 -16.09 12.48
C ILE A 326 -7.88 -17.58 12.28
N GLU A 327 -8.96 -17.98 11.62
CA GLU A 327 -9.28 -19.36 11.34
C GLU A 327 -9.82 -19.51 9.92
N PHE A 328 -9.35 -20.54 9.22
CA PHE A 328 -9.86 -20.95 7.90
C PHE A 328 -10.44 -22.34 8.06
N ILE A 329 -11.75 -22.46 7.93
CA ILE A 329 -12.49 -23.69 8.25
C ILE A 329 -13.07 -24.26 6.96
N ALA A 330 -12.70 -25.49 6.62
CA ALA A 330 -13.24 -26.23 5.49
C ALA A 330 -14.77 -26.11 5.43
N ASP A 331 -15.34 -25.91 4.26
CA ASP A 331 -16.77 -25.71 3.95
C ASP A 331 -17.39 -24.43 4.54
N LYS A 332 -16.73 -23.75 5.47
CA LYS A 332 -17.30 -22.61 6.21
C LYS A 332 -16.66 -21.27 5.91
N GLY A 333 -15.40 -21.24 5.43
CA GLY A 333 -14.71 -20.00 5.07
C GLY A 333 -13.80 -19.43 6.15
N PHE A 334 -13.62 -18.12 6.16
CA PHE A 334 -12.71 -17.36 7.00
C PHE A 334 -13.40 -16.75 8.22
N TYR A 335 -12.76 -16.86 9.38
CA TYR A 335 -13.22 -16.28 10.64
C TYR A 335 -12.11 -15.41 11.26
N LEU A 336 -12.47 -14.19 11.63
CA LEU A 336 -11.65 -13.28 12.43
C LEU A 336 -12.30 -13.07 13.78
N ASN A 337 -11.60 -13.39 14.86
CA ASN A 337 -12.11 -13.31 16.24
C ASN A 337 -13.42 -14.11 16.42
N GLY A 338 -13.54 -15.25 15.75
CA GLY A 338 -14.74 -16.10 15.77
C GLY A 338 -15.90 -15.59 14.93
N ILE A 339 -15.77 -14.46 14.22
CA ILE A 339 -16.80 -13.90 13.35
C ILE A 339 -16.51 -14.30 11.90
N HIS A 340 -17.49 -14.93 11.24
CA HIS A 340 -17.37 -15.27 9.82
C HIS A 340 -17.28 -14.01 8.95
N ARG A 341 -16.32 -14.00 8.03
CA ARG A 341 -16.08 -12.88 7.12
C ARG A 341 -15.70 -13.38 5.71
N LYS A 342 -15.81 -12.47 4.77
CA LYS A 342 -15.24 -12.62 3.44
C LYS A 342 -14.37 -11.42 3.12
N PHE A 343 -13.25 -11.64 2.44
CA PHE A 343 -12.41 -10.53 2.00
C PHE A 343 -13.16 -9.68 0.97
N GLN A 344 -13.28 -8.40 1.27
CA GLN A 344 -13.72 -7.35 0.37
C GLN A 344 -12.46 -6.59 -0.07
N GLY A 345 -11.61 -7.29 -0.84
CA GLY A 345 -10.23 -6.88 -1.08
C GLY A 345 -9.97 -6.34 -2.47
N VAL A 346 -8.86 -5.64 -2.59
CA VAL A 346 -8.28 -5.19 -3.85
C VAL A 346 -6.81 -5.59 -3.95
N CYS A 347 -6.33 -5.81 -5.17
CA CYS A 347 -4.93 -5.85 -5.50
C CYS A 347 -4.43 -4.43 -5.74
N ASN A 348 -3.26 -4.07 -5.22
CA ASN A 348 -2.62 -2.78 -5.50
C ASN A 348 -1.16 -2.98 -5.88
N HIS A 349 -0.73 -2.28 -6.93
CA HIS A 349 0.69 -2.03 -7.19
C HIS A 349 1.25 -1.02 -6.19
N HIS A 350 2.58 -0.88 -6.16
CA HIS A 350 3.28 -0.06 -5.17
C HIS A 350 3.43 1.41 -5.59
N ASP A 351 3.15 1.77 -6.84
CA ASP A 351 3.22 3.15 -7.29
C ASP A 351 2.09 4.01 -6.71
N LEU A 352 2.37 5.30 -6.57
CA LEU A 352 1.45 6.32 -6.06
C LEU A 352 0.93 7.20 -7.21
N GLY A 353 0.71 6.60 -8.39
CA GLY A 353 0.26 7.29 -9.59
C GLY A 353 1.24 8.42 -10.02
N PRO A 354 0.80 9.69 -10.05
CA PRO A 354 1.65 10.80 -10.52
C PRO A 354 2.85 11.12 -9.63
N LEU A 355 2.96 10.49 -8.46
CA LEU A 355 4.11 10.62 -7.57
C LEU A 355 5.19 9.55 -7.83
N GLY A 356 4.92 8.55 -8.67
CA GLY A 356 5.79 7.43 -8.95
C GLY A 356 5.88 6.43 -7.81
N ALA A 357 7.02 5.75 -7.67
CA ALA A 357 7.25 4.72 -6.66
C ALA A 357 7.78 5.28 -5.33
N ALA A 358 8.26 6.53 -5.29
CA ALA A 358 8.79 7.14 -4.08
C ALA A 358 7.74 7.21 -2.96
N VAL A 359 7.97 6.47 -1.88
CA VAL A 359 7.00 6.31 -0.78
C VAL A 359 6.67 7.66 -0.13
N ASN A 360 5.38 7.90 0.08
CA ASN A 360 4.87 9.03 0.84
C ASN A 360 3.67 8.58 1.69
N VAL A 361 3.79 8.71 2.99
CA VAL A 361 2.77 8.27 3.98
C VAL A 361 1.42 8.96 3.77
N SER A 362 1.44 10.26 3.42
CA SER A 362 0.21 11.02 3.17
C SER A 362 -0.53 10.50 1.93
N ALA A 363 0.21 10.14 0.85
CA ALA A 363 -0.36 9.56 -0.35
C ALA A 363 -0.93 8.15 -0.09
N LEU A 364 -0.21 7.30 0.63
CA LEU A 364 -0.70 5.98 1.04
C LEU A 364 -1.98 6.09 1.88
N ARG A 365 -2.00 7.00 2.86
CA ARG A 365 -3.19 7.26 3.69
C ARG A 365 -4.38 7.75 2.86
N HIS A 366 -4.13 8.58 1.85
CA HIS A 366 -5.18 9.02 0.90
C HIS A 366 -5.77 7.84 0.13
N GLN A 367 -4.93 6.97 -0.43
CA GLN A 367 -5.39 5.77 -1.13
C GLN A 367 -6.20 4.85 -0.21
N LEU A 368 -5.70 4.58 0.99
CA LEU A 368 -6.39 3.73 1.98
C LEU A 368 -7.73 4.33 2.42
N LYS A 369 -7.81 5.67 2.58
CA LYS A 369 -9.08 6.33 2.89
C LYS A 369 -10.12 6.12 1.81
N LEU A 370 -9.77 6.28 0.54
CA LEU A 370 -10.68 6.04 -0.59
C LEU A 370 -11.17 4.59 -0.61
N LEU A 371 -10.29 3.62 -0.38
CA LEU A 371 -10.66 2.20 -0.30
C LEU A 371 -11.58 1.92 0.89
N LYS A 372 -11.29 2.50 2.07
CA LYS A 372 -12.12 2.34 3.27
C LYS A 372 -13.53 2.88 3.06
N ASP A 373 -13.66 4.07 2.46
CA ASP A 373 -14.94 4.71 2.15
C ASP A 373 -15.76 3.88 1.14
N MET A 374 -15.11 3.13 0.28
CA MET A 374 -15.77 2.16 -0.62
C MET A 374 -16.31 0.93 0.12
N GLY A 375 -15.79 0.63 1.31
CA GLY A 375 -16.08 -0.59 2.07
C GLY A 375 -15.07 -1.71 1.85
N CYS A 376 -13.93 -1.42 1.24
CA CYS A 376 -12.80 -2.33 1.14
C CYS A 376 -12.20 -2.57 2.53
N ASP A 377 -11.94 -3.83 2.87
CA ASP A 377 -11.37 -4.25 4.15
C ASP A 377 -10.07 -5.08 4.02
N ALA A 378 -9.61 -5.34 2.77
CA ALA A 378 -8.43 -6.15 2.54
C ALA A 378 -7.60 -5.66 1.33
N ILE A 379 -6.27 -5.88 1.39
CA ILE A 379 -5.32 -5.52 0.33
C ILE A 379 -4.38 -6.69 0.05
N ARG A 380 -4.21 -7.03 -1.23
CA ARG A 380 -3.13 -7.88 -1.72
C ARG A 380 -2.05 -7.01 -2.34
N THR A 381 -0.81 -7.19 -1.91
CA THR A 381 0.33 -6.46 -2.49
C THR A 381 0.78 -7.13 -3.78
N SER A 382 0.51 -6.52 -4.91
CA SER A 382 0.72 -7.10 -6.25
C SER A 382 1.93 -6.50 -6.92
N HIS A 383 2.84 -7.28 -7.40
CA HIS A 383 3.18 -8.66 -7.02
C HIS A 383 4.58 -8.59 -6.44
N ASN A 384 4.72 -7.88 -5.33
CA ASN A 384 5.99 -7.56 -4.69
C ASN A 384 5.81 -7.19 -3.22
N MET A 385 6.90 -7.19 -2.48
CA MET A 385 6.91 -6.84 -1.07
C MET A 385 6.54 -5.38 -0.83
N PRO A 386 5.63 -5.08 0.14
CA PRO A 386 5.18 -3.72 0.41
C PRO A 386 6.25 -2.85 1.07
N ALA A 387 6.02 -1.54 1.06
CA ALA A 387 6.71 -0.62 1.94
C ALA A 387 6.23 -0.81 3.40
N PRO A 388 7.12 -0.67 4.40
CA PRO A 388 6.75 -0.77 5.82
C PRO A 388 5.60 0.16 6.19
N GLU A 389 5.60 1.38 5.69
CA GLU A 389 4.59 2.40 5.95
C GLU A 389 3.18 1.98 5.50
N LEU A 390 3.07 1.22 4.40
CA LEU A 390 1.78 0.68 3.96
C LEU A 390 1.24 -0.34 4.97
N VAL A 391 2.09 -1.24 5.45
CA VAL A 391 1.68 -2.28 6.42
C VAL A 391 1.31 -1.64 7.75
N GLU A 392 2.08 -0.64 8.20
CA GLU A 392 1.78 0.12 9.42
C GLU A 392 0.45 0.87 9.34
N LEU A 393 0.18 1.51 8.20
CA LEU A 393 -1.11 2.18 7.97
C LEU A 393 -2.27 1.18 7.90
N CYS A 394 -2.06 -0.02 7.35
CA CYS A 394 -3.08 -1.08 7.34
C CYS A 394 -3.38 -1.59 8.76
N ASP A 395 -2.35 -1.72 9.61
CA ASP A 395 -2.55 -2.00 11.04
C ASP A 395 -3.42 -0.94 11.72
N GLU A 396 -3.13 0.34 11.47
CA GLU A 396 -3.79 1.49 12.11
C GLU A 396 -5.19 1.76 11.58
N MET A 397 -5.40 1.59 10.27
CA MET A 397 -6.66 1.89 9.60
C MET A 397 -7.59 0.68 9.50
N GLY A 398 -7.14 -0.50 9.91
CA GLY A 398 -7.94 -1.72 9.92
C GLY A 398 -8.15 -2.28 8.51
N PHE A 399 -7.08 -2.67 7.83
CA PHE A 399 -7.12 -3.47 6.60
C PHE A 399 -6.47 -4.81 6.86
N MET A 400 -7.10 -5.89 6.41
CA MET A 400 -6.45 -7.20 6.35
C MET A 400 -5.49 -7.23 5.15
N MET A 401 -4.36 -7.89 5.27
CA MET A 401 -3.39 -7.96 4.19
C MET A 401 -3.02 -9.40 3.81
N MET A 402 -2.93 -9.63 2.51
CA MET A 402 -2.25 -10.76 1.90
C MET A 402 -0.95 -10.22 1.28
N LEU A 403 0.18 -10.50 1.93
CA LEU A 403 1.49 -10.05 1.44
C LEU A 403 2.06 -11.05 0.45
N GLU A 404 2.49 -10.52 -0.71
CA GLU A 404 3.03 -11.33 -1.81
C GLU A 404 4.42 -10.82 -2.20
N PRO A 405 5.44 -11.70 -2.25
CA PRO A 405 6.81 -11.29 -2.56
C PRO A 405 7.15 -11.31 -4.05
N PHE A 406 6.63 -12.27 -4.83
CA PHE A 406 7.18 -12.61 -6.14
C PHE A 406 6.11 -12.72 -7.23
N ASP A 407 6.41 -12.17 -8.40
CA ASP A 407 5.62 -12.35 -9.63
C ASP A 407 6.12 -13.54 -10.47
N GLU A 408 7.37 -13.92 -10.33
CA GLU A 408 7.99 -15.09 -10.97
C GLU A 408 8.94 -15.80 -10.01
N TRP A 409 9.19 -17.09 -10.26
CA TRP A 409 10.14 -17.90 -9.49
C TRP A 409 11.37 -18.23 -10.35
N ASP A 410 11.66 -19.52 -10.52
CA ASP A 410 12.77 -20.06 -11.28
C ASP A 410 12.56 -20.03 -12.80
N ILE A 411 11.33 -19.86 -13.27
CA ILE A 411 10.99 -19.73 -14.69
C ILE A 411 10.59 -18.27 -14.99
N ALA A 412 11.21 -17.70 -16.00
CA ALA A 412 11.09 -16.29 -16.36
C ALA A 412 9.70 -15.90 -16.85
N LYS A 413 9.19 -14.74 -16.38
CA LYS A 413 8.16 -13.94 -17.07
C LYS A 413 8.78 -12.74 -17.81
N CYS A 414 9.89 -12.26 -17.31
CA CYS A 414 10.67 -11.17 -17.89
C CYS A 414 12.09 -11.64 -18.19
N THR A 415 12.69 -11.17 -19.30
CA THR A 415 14.04 -11.57 -19.72
C THR A 415 15.09 -11.30 -18.62
N ASN A 416 14.99 -10.18 -17.93
CA ASN A 416 15.88 -9.79 -16.85
C ASN A 416 15.14 -9.73 -15.49
N GLY A 417 14.14 -10.59 -15.30
CA GLY A 417 13.34 -10.65 -14.07
C GLY A 417 14.02 -11.35 -12.88
N TYR A 418 13.24 -11.61 -11.84
CA TYR A 418 13.74 -12.16 -10.57
C TYR A 418 14.23 -13.61 -10.68
N HIS A 419 13.78 -14.40 -11.68
CA HIS A 419 14.25 -15.78 -11.92
C HIS A 419 15.77 -15.90 -11.92
N ARG A 420 16.50 -14.85 -12.30
CA ARG A 420 17.96 -14.78 -12.30
C ARG A 420 18.55 -14.94 -10.91
N PHE A 421 17.81 -14.59 -9.89
CA PHE A 421 18.25 -14.56 -8.49
C PHE A 421 17.54 -15.61 -7.63
N PHE A 422 16.45 -16.19 -8.11
CA PHE A 422 15.55 -17.03 -7.34
C PHE A 422 16.27 -18.12 -6.53
N ASN A 423 17.11 -18.90 -7.19
CA ASN A 423 17.76 -20.05 -6.55
C ASN A 423 18.69 -19.68 -5.40
N GLU A 424 19.28 -18.50 -5.42
CA GLU A 424 20.22 -18.04 -4.39
C GLU A 424 19.55 -17.14 -3.34
N TRP A 425 18.55 -16.35 -3.75
CA TRP A 425 18.02 -15.24 -2.97
C TRP A 425 16.61 -15.46 -2.43
N ALA A 426 15.81 -16.38 -2.99
CA ALA A 426 14.41 -16.50 -2.61
C ALA A 426 14.20 -16.75 -1.11
N GLU A 427 15.01 -17.60 -0.48
CA GLU A 427 14.93 -17.83 0.97
C GLU A 427 15.32 -16.59 1.78
N LYS A 428 16.39 -15.88 1.39
CA LYS A 428 16.85 -14.66 2.07
C LYS A 428 15.76 -13.58 2.01
N ASP A 429 15.18 -13.40 0.82
CA ASP A 429 14.11 -12.43 0.58
C ASP A 429 12.85 -12.77 1.37
N MET A 430 12.41 -14.04 1.35
CA MET A 430 11.26 -14.52 2.11
C MET A 430 11.44 -14.32 3.61
N VAL A 431 12.60 -14.72 4.15
CA VAL A 431 12.91 -14.60 5.58
C VAL A 431 12.87 -13.15 6.05
N ASN A 432 13.42 -12.22 5.26
CA ASN A 432 13.38 -10.80 5.59
C ASN A 432 11.93 -10.30 5.64
N MET A 433 11.12 -10.57 4.61
CA MET A 433 9.70 -10.18 4.59
C MET A 433 8.93 -10.76 5.77
N LEU A 434 9.06 -12.05 6.02
CA LEU A 434 8.34 -12.73 7.10
C LEU A 434 8.71 -12.17 8.47
N ARG A 435 10.00 -12.00 8.76
CA ARG A 435 10.48 -11.46 10.05
C ARG A 435 10.07 -10.01 10.24
N HIS A 436 10.09 -9.21 9.16
CA HIS A 436 9.69 -7.83 9.22
C HIS A 436 8.21 -7.69 9.60
N TYR A 437 7.32 -8.49 8.99
CA TYR A 437 5.88 -8.27 9.08
C TYR A 437 5.11 -9.29 9.93
N ARG A 438 5.74 -10.32 10.49
CA ARG A 438 5.03 -11.37 11.28
C ARG A 438 4.35 -10.85 12.55
N ASN A 439 4.72 -9.68 13.08
CA ASN A 439 4.09 -9.09 14.26
C ASN A 439 2.93 -8.14 13.90
N ASN A 440 2.74 -7.79 12.63
CA ASN A 440 1.66 -6.92 12.17
C ASN A 440 0.32 -7.67 12.15
N PRO A 441 -0.70 -7.23 12.91
CA PRO A 441 -1.98 -7.93 12.97
C PRO A 441 -2.77 -7.85 11.68
N CYS A 442 -2.55 -6.85 10.85
CA CYS A 442 -3.18 -6.71 9.54
C CYS A 442 -2.82 -7.86 8.58
N VAL A 443 -1.63 -8.44 8.70
CA VAL A 443 -1.23 -9.58 7.85
C VAL A 443 -1.98 -10.82 8.30
N VAL A 444 -2.85 -11.36 7.44
CA VAL A 444 -3.70 -12.53 7.73
C VAL A 444 -3.34 -13.74 6.86
N MET A 445 -2.55 -13.54 5.81
CA MET A 445 -2.16 -14.59 4.86
C MET A 445 -0.84 -14.23 4.18
N TRP A 446 -0.01 -15.22 3.88
CA TRP A 446 1.16 -15.10 3.04
C TRP A 446 0.85 -15.65 1.65
N SER A 447 1.06 -14.86 0.60
CA SER A 447 1.12 -15.39 -0.76
C SER A 447 2.57 -15.67 -1.12
N ILE A 448 2.87 -16.75 -1.82
CA ILE A 448 4.24 -17.09 -2.21
C ILE A 448 4.54 -16.75 -3.68
N GLY A 449 3.55 -16.34 -4.45
CA GLY A 449 3.76 -15.94 -5.84
C GLY A 449 2.49 -15.70 -6.63
N ASN A 450 2.66 -15.07 -7.79
CA ASN A 450 1.59 -14.75 -8.72
C ASN A 450 1.78 -15.41 -10.07
N GLU A 451 0.79 -16.21 -10.51
CA GLU A 451 0.72 -16.78 -11.88
C GLU A 451 2.07 -17.30 -12.40
N VAL A 452 2.83 -17.89 -11.49
CA VAL A 452 4.20 -18.34 -11.78
C VAL A 452 4.20 -19.41 -12.89
N PRO A 453 5.03 -19.30 -13.93
CA PRO A 453 5.07 -20.34 -14.96
C PRO A 453 5.35 -21.74 -14.41
N THR A 454 6.07 -21.83 -13.31
CA THR A 454 6.39 -23.05 -12.55
C THR A 454 5.14 -23.82 -12.10
N GLN A 455 3.97 -23.17 -11.97
CA GLN A 455 2.72 -23.82 -11.54
C GLN A 455 2.30 -25.00 -12.45
N CYS A 456 2.67 -24.95 -13.74
CA CYS A 456 2.38 -26.01 -14.70
C CYS A 456 3.56 -26.98 -14.94
N SER A 457 4.68 -26.79 -14.27
CA SER A 457 5.80 -27.73 -14.32
C SER A 457 5.45 -29.03 -13.60
N PRO A 458 5.92 -30.20 -14.07
CA PRO A 458 5.60 -31.49 -13.44
C PRO A 458 5.97 -31.56 -11.96
N GLU A 459 7.01 -30.86 -11.55
CA GLU A 459 7.50 -30.79 -10.17
C GLU A 459 7.32 -29.41 -9.53
N GLY A 460 6.53 -28.52 -10.11
CA GLY A 460 6.31 -27.16 -9.62
C GLY A 460 5.81 -27.09 -8.17
N TYR A 461 5.06 -28.10 -7.73
CA TYR A 461 4.62 -28.24 -6.36
C TYR A 461 5.78 -28.33 -5.34
N LYS A 462 6.99 -28.80 -5.76
CA LYS A 462 8.18 -28.84 -4.90
C LYS A 462 8.70 -27.44 -4.59
N VAL A 463 8.66 -26.55 -5.57
CA VAL A 463 9.05 -25.13 -5.38
C VAL A 463 8.03 -24.43 -4.50
N ALA A 464 6.73 -24.66 -4.72
CA ALA A 464 5.67 -24.17 -3.85
C ALA A 464 5.86 -24.65 -2.40
N LYS A 465 6.15 -25.96 -2.21
CA LYS A 465 6.42 -26.52 -0.89
C LYS A 465 7.64 -25.89 -0.22
N PHE A 466 8.72 -25.69 -0.95
CA PHE A 466 9.92 -25.03 -0.43
C PHE A 466 9.61 -23.64 0.14
N LEU A 467 8.89 -22.80 -0.61
CA LEU A 467 8.51 -21.46 -0.17
C LEU A 467 7.50 -21.49 0.99
N GLN A 468 6.51 -22.41 0.95
CA GLN A 468 5.56 -22.59 2.03
C GLN A 468 6.22 -23.07 3.34
N ASP A 469 7.19 -23.99 3.24
CA ASP A 469 7.96 -24.45 4.41
C ASP A 469 8.75 -23.31 5.07
N ILE A 470 9.28 -22.36 4.29
CA ILE A 470 9.89 -21.13 4.82
C ILE A 470 8.86 -20.29 5.59
N CYS A 471 7.67 -20.09 5.02
CA CYS A 471 6.59 -19.36 5.70
C CYS A 471 6.24 -20.03 7.04
N HIS A 472 6.00 -21.32 7.06
CA HIS A 472 5.64 -22.05 8.27
C HIS A 472 6.75 -22.07 9.33
N ARG A 473 8.01 -22.08 8.89
CA ARG A 473 9.17 -21.99 9.79
C ARG A 473 9.27 -20.65 10.49
N GLU A 474 9.13 -19.55 9.75
CA GLU A 474 9.29 -18.20 10.27
C GLU A 474 8.02 -17.67 10.93
N ASP A 475 6.86 -18.12 10.47
CA ASP A 475 5.54 -17.76 11.01
C ASP A 475 4.50 -18.90 10.87
N PRO A 476 4.35 -19.76 11.87
CA PRO A 476 3.40 -20.87 11.85
C PRO A 476 1.93 -20.44 12.07
N THR A 477 1.63 -19.15 12.16
CA THR A 477 0.29 -18.68 12.57
C THR A 477 -0.61 -18.28 11.41
N ARG A 478 -0.05 -18.14 10.22
CA ARG A 478 -0.79 -17.69 9.03
C ARG A 478 -0.72 -18.72 7.92
N PRO A 479 -1.83 -18.95 7.19
CA PRO A 479 -1.82 -19.85 6.05
C PRO A 479 -1.09 -19.24 4.86
N VAL A 480 -0.71 -20.12 3.93
CA VAL A 480 0.02 -19.79 2.71
C VAL A 480 -0.85 -20.05 1.48
N THR A 481 -0.82 -19.13 0.53
CA THR A 481 -1.49 -19.21 -0.77
C THR A 481 -0.53 -18.87 -1.91
N CYS A 482 -1.01 -19.07 -3.14
CA CYS A 482 -0.39 -18.59 -4.38
C CYS A 482 -1.50 -18.21 -5.36
N GLY A 483 -1.34 -17.12 -6.08
CA GLY A 483 -2.27 -16.72 -7.15
C GLY A 483 -2.06 -17.63 -8.37
N MET A 484 -3.05 -18.44 -8.73
CA MET A 484 -2.96 -19.44 -9.80
C MET A 484 -3.98 -19.14 -10.91
N ASP A 485 -3.52 -19.02 -12.16
CA ASP A 485 -4.38 -18.77 -13.33
C ASP A 485 -4.60 -20.02 -14.21
N GLN A 486 -3.72 -21.03 -14.11
CA GLN A 486 -3.75 -22.25 -14.94
C GLN A 486 -4.46 -23.40 -14.23
N VAL A 487 -5.76 -23.23 -13.97
CA VAL A 487 -6.56 -24.09 -13.08
C VAL A 487 -6.45 -25.57 -13.43
N SER A 488 -6.46 -25.95 -14.73
CA SER A 488 -6.38 -27.36 -15.13
C SER A 488 -5.09 -28.01 -14.64
N CYS A 489 -3.92 -27.41 -14.92
CA CYS A 489 -2.66 -28.03 -14.53
C CYS A 489 -2.44 -28.05 -13.02
N VAL A 490 -2.84 -26.98 -12.28
CA VAL A 490 -2.62 -26.94 -10.84
C VAL A 490 -3.53 -27.90 -10.05
N LEU A 491 -4.70 -28.24 -10.61
CA LEU A 491 -5.57 -29.27 -10.06
C LEU A 491 -5.04 -30.69 -10.33
N ASP A 492 -4.37 -30.90 -11.47
CA ASP A 492 -3.93 -32.23 -11.91
C ASP A 492 -2.53 -32.61 -11.39
N ASN A 493 -1.61 -31.63 -11.22
CA ASN A 493 -0.23 -31.89 -10.82
C ASN A 493 0.05 -31.78 -9.33
N GLY A 494 -0.97 -31.53 -8.51
CA GLY A 494 -0.83 -31.43 -7.04
C GLY A 494 -0.37 -30.08 -6.52
N PHE A 495 -0.13 -29.08 -7.40
CA PHE A 495 0.33 -27.76 -6.99
C PHE A 495 -0.69 -27.07 -6.06
N ALA A 496 -1.96 -27.01 -6.46
CA ALA A 496 -3.01 -26.38 -5.64
C ALA A 496 -3.29 -27.14 -4.34
N ALA A 497 -3.21 -28.50 -4.37
CA ALA A 497 -3.42 -29.33 -3.19
C ALA A 497 -2.30 -29.20 -2.14
N MET A 498 -1.11 -28.70 -2.53
CA MET A 498 0.04 -28.47 -1.65
C MET A 498 -0.15 -27.25 -0.75
N LEU A 499 -0.88 -26.23 -1.20
CA LEU A 499 -1.04 -24.95 -0.51
C LEU A 499 -2.01 -25.09 0.67
N ASP A 500 -1.85 -24.24 1.70
CA ASP A 500 -2.84 -24.18 2.79
C ASP A 500 -4.18 -23.66 2.26
N ILE A 501 -4.16 -22.65 1.39
CA ILE A 501 -5.33 -22.03 0.78
C ILE A 501 -5.14 -21.96 -0.74
N PRO A 502 -6.02 -22.57 -1.54
CA PRO A 502 -5.98 -22.42 -2.99
C PRO A 502 -6.47 -21.03 -3.42
N GLY A 503 -5.58 -20.22 -3.97
CA GLY A 503 -5.88 -18.92 -4.55
C GLY A 503 -6.04 -19.02 -6.06
N LEU A 504 -7.23 -18.67 -6.59
CA LEU A 504 -7.47 -18.68 -8.02
C LEU A 504 -7.54 -17.25 -8.56
N ASN A 505 -6.74 -16.99 -9.59
CA ASN A 505 -6.80 -15.76 -10.35
C ASN A 505 -7.84 -15.92 -11.44
N TYR A 506 -8.89 -15.10 -11.37
CA TYR A 506 -10.01 -15.18 -12.32
C TYR A 506 -10.70 -16.57 -12.32
N ARG A 507 -11.14 -17.04 -13.47
CA ARG A 507 -11.72 -18.39 -13.63
C ARG A 507 -12.87 -18.72 -12.67
N ALA A 508 -13.69 -17.72 -12.34
CA ALA A 508 -14.85 -17.84 -11.43
C ALA A 508 -15.73 -19.08 -11.72
N HIS A 509 -15.88 -19.46 -13.00
CA HIS A 509 -16.62 -20.64 -13.45
C HIS A 509 -15.98 -21.98 -13.05
N ARG A 510 -14.72 -21.98 -12.55
CA ARG A 510 -13.99 -23.18 -12.10
C ARG A 510 -13.96 -23.34 -10.57
N TYR A 511 -14.54 -22.39 -9.82
CA TYR A 511 -14.46 -22.42 -8.35
C TYR A 511 -15.13 -23.65 -7.73
N LEU A 512 -16.28 -24.07 -8.25
CA LEU A 512 -16.96 -25.28 -7.76
C LEU A 512 -16.12 -26.54 -8.01
N GLU A 513 -15.52 -26.67 -9.21
CA GLU A 513 -14.61 -27.78 -9.52
C GLU A 513 -13.40 -27.80 -8.58
N ALA A 514 -12.79 -26.64 -8.32
CA ALA A 514 -11.66 -26.54 -7.41
C ALA A 514 -12.06 -26.93 -5.98
N TYR A 515 -13.20 -26.43 -5.50
CA TYR A 515 -13.76 -26.78 -4.18
C TYR A 515 -13.98 -28.30 -4.03
N GLU A 516 -14.57 -28.95 -5.03
CA GLU A 516 -14.85 -30.39 -5.00
C GLU A 516 -13.61 -31.29 -5.11
N ARG A 517 -12.56 -30.81 -5.83
CA ARG A 517 -11.35 -31.60 -6.10
C ARG A 517 -10.24 -31.42 -5.06
N LEU A 518 -10.22 -30.27 -4.36
CA LEU A 518 -9.12 -29.92 -3.47
C LEU A 518 -9.42 -30.28 -2.02
N PRO A 519 -8.43 -30.79 -1.27
CA PRO A 519 -8.63 -31.26 0.10
C PRO A 519 -8.95 -30.15 1.10
N GLN A 520 -8.66 -28.90 0.77
CA GLN A 520 -8.92 -27.74 1.63
C GLN A 520 -10.40 -27.41 1.74
N ASN A 521 -11.22 -27.75 0.75
CA ASN A 521 -12.65 -27.40 0.65
C ASN A 521 -12.92 -25.90 0.88
N LEU A 522 -12.03 -25.06 0.36
CA LEU A 522 -12.06 -23.60 0.35
C LEU A 522 -11.51 -23.09 -0.97
N VAL A 523 -11.96 -21.92 -1.41
CA VAL A 523 -11.40 -21.22 -2.57
C VAL A 523 -11.31 -19.73 -2.28
N LEU A 524 -10.15 -19.14 -2.55
CA LEU A 524 -9.89 -17.71 -2.51
C LEU A 524 -9.88 -17.14 -3.93
N GLY A 525 -10.63 -16.07 -4.17
CA GLY A 525 -10.43 -15.20 -5.32
C GLY A 525 -9.20 -14.32 -5.12
N SER A 526 -8.00 -14.88 -5.38
CA SER A 526 -6.75 -14.15 -5.17
C SER A 526 -6.57 -12.99 -6.14
N GLU A 527 -7.23 -13.06 -7.32
CA GLU A 527 -7.32 -11.99 -8.28
C GLU A 527 -8.62 -12.12 -9.08
N THR A 528 -9.45 -11.09 -9.09
CA THR A 528 -10.79 -11.14 -9.69
C THR A 528 -11.07 -9.93 -10.57
N SER A 529 -12.04 -10.05 -11.46
CA SER A 529 -12.65 -8.93 -12.19
C SER A 529 -11.66 -7.95 -12.85
N SER A 530 -10.84 -8.41 -13.81
CA SER A 530 -10.15 -7.51 -14.75
C SER A 530 -11.17 -6.82 -15.68
N THR A 531 -12.06 -6.04 -15.05
CA THR A 531 -13.02 -5.17 -15.74
C THR A 531 -12.30 -3.88 -16.07
N VAL A 532 -12.45 -3.39 -17.29
CA VAL A 532 -11.78 -2.19 -17.79
C VAL A 532 -12.74 -1.03 -17.91
N SER A 533 -12.30 0.17 -17.54
CA SER A 533 -13.07 1.40 -17.74
C SER A 533 -12.20 2.66 -17.72
N SER A 534 -12.56 3.64 -18.54
CA SER A 534 -12.01 5.00 -18.52
C SER A 534 -13.03 5.94 -17.91
N ARG A 535 -12.67 6.71 -16.88
CA ARG A 535 -13.58 7.60 -16.17
C ARG A 535 -14.33 8.55 -17.09
N GLY A 536 -15.68 8.46 -17.08
CA GLY A 536 -16.57 9.36 -17.84
C GLY A 536 -16.64 9.05 -19.34
N VAL A 537 -16.09 7.92 -19.82
CA VAL A 537 -16.21 7.45 -21.19
C VAL A 537 -17.31 6.40 -21.29
N TYR A 538 -18.20 6.51 -22.29
CA TYR A 538 -19.29 5.56 -22.46
C TYR A 538 -19.40 5.15 -23.92
N LYS A 539 -19.42 3.85 -24.17
CA LYS A 539 -19.55 3.24 -25.50
C LYS A 539 -20.95 2.66 -25.68
N PHE A 540 -21.46 2.70 -26.86
CA PHE A 540 -22.80 2.21 -27.21
C PHE A 540 -22.73 1.14 -28.30
N PRO A 541 -23.54 0.07 -28.22
CA PRO A 541 -24.50 -0.25 -27.15
C PRO A 541 -23.81 -0.61 -25.83
N ALA A 542 -24.50 -0.39 -24.68
CA ALA A 542 -24.04 -0.87 -23.38
C ALA A 542 -24.33 -2.36 -23.24
N GLU A 543 -23.36 -3.23 -23.50
CA GLU A 543 -23.46 -4.68 -23.48
C GLU A 543 -22.18 -5.34 -22.94
N ARG A 544 -22.27 -6.57 -22.46
CA ARG A 544 -21.09 -7.33 -22.05
C ARG A 544 -20.18 -7.58 -23.23
N LYS A 545 -18.90 -7.26 -23.06
CA LYS A 545 -17.91 -7.43 -24.11
C LYS A 545 -16.54 -7.79 -23.54
N ALA A 546 -16.08 -9.01 -23.87
CA ALA A 546 -14.73 -9.45 -23.54
C ALA A 546 -13.73 -8.89 -24.57
N GLY A 547 -12.57 -8.39 -24.10
CA GLY A 547 -11.48 -7.94 -24.95
C GLY A 547 -11.84 -6.79 -25.92
N ALA A 548 -12.70 -5.84 -25.48
CA ALA A 548 -13.09 -4.70 -26.29
C ALA A 548 -11.90 -3.77 -26.53
N ILE A 549 -11.68 -3.43 -27.82
CA ILE A 549 -10.62 -2.50 -28.27
C ILE A 549 -11.28 -1.39 -29.09
N TYR A 550 -10.88 -0.15 -28.85
CA TYR A 550 -11.38 1.03 -29.52
C TYR A 550 -10.22 1.91 -30.02
N ASP A 551 -10.43 2.61 -31.13
CA ASP A 551 -9.41 3.46 -31.79
C ASP A 551 -8.93 4.60 -30.89
N ASP A 552 -9.73 5.03 -29.92
CA ASP A 552 -9.39 6.08 -28.95
C ASP A 552 -8.66 5.54 -27.71
N HIS A 553 -8.37 4.24 -27.67
CA HIS A 553 -7.72 3.56 -26.54
C HIS A 553 -8.44 3.72 -25.18
N GLN A 554 -9.74 4.01 -25.18
CA GLN A 554 -10.56 4.17 -24.00
C GLN A 554 -11.58 3.02 -23.89
N SER A 555 -11.97 2.68 -22.67
CA SER A 555 -12.98 1.64 -22.37
C SER A 555 -14.22 2.23 -21.72
N SER A 556 -15.37 1.55 -21.86
CA SER A 556 -16.65 2.04 -21.40
C SER A 556 -16.82 1.97 -19.87
N SER A 557 -17.29 3.06 -19.26
CA SER A 557 -17.64 3.14 -17.83
C SER A 557 -19.00 2.52 -17.48
N TYR A 558 -19.65 1.80 -18.38
CA TYR A 558 -20.82 0.98 -18.03
C TYR A 558 -20.44 -0.28 -17.20
N ASP A 559 -19.14 -0.54 -17.01
CA ASP A 559 -18.59 -1.68 -16.25
C ASP A 559 -19.09 -3.05 -16.75
N LEU A 560 -19.22 -3.17 -18.09
CA LEU A 560 -19.60 -4.36 -18.82
C LEU A 560 -18.50 -4.87 -19.74
N GLU A 561 -17.37 -4.13 -19.85
CA GLU A 561 -16.20 -4.51 -20.61
C GLU A 561 -15.12 -5.11 -19.70
N TYR A 562 -14.53 -6.24 -20.11
CA TYR A 562 -13.56 -6.96 -19.32
C TYR A 562 -12.54 -7.69 -20.22
N CYS A 563 -11.39 -8.04 -19.68
CA CYS A 563 -10.38 -8.81 -20.40
C CYS A 563 -10.84 -10.25 -20.69
N SER A 564 -10.30 -10.85 -21.75
CA SER A 564 -10.71 -12.18 -22.23
C SER A 564 -10.57 -13.29 -21.18
N TRP A 565 -9.67 -13.15 -20.23
CA TRP A 565 -9.43 -14.09 -19.14
C TRP A 565 -10.33 -13.90 -17.91
N SER A 566 -11.18 -12.87 -17.89
CA SER A 566 -11.89 -12.40 -16.69
C SER A 566 -13.41 -12.32 -16.89
N ASN A 567 -14.08 -11.50 -16.09
CA ASN A 567 -15.54 -11.35 -16.02
C ASN A 567 -15.91 -9.96 -15.49
N ILE A 568 -17.24 -9.71 -15.33
CA ILE A 568 -17.76 -8.51 -14.65
C ILE A 568 -17.86 -8.73 -13.14
N PRO A 569 -17.81 -7.66 -12.31
CA PRO A 569 -17.82 -7.74 -10.85
C PRO A 569 -19.02 -8.50 -10.27
N ASP A 570 -20.15 -8.43 -10.94
CA ASP A 570 -21.42 -9.04 -10.48
C ASP A 570 -21.30 -10.56 -10.30
N ILE A 571 -20.46 -11.22 -11.11
CA ILE A 571 -20.22 -12.67 -11.00
C ILE A 571 -19.46 -13.00 -9.72
N ASP A 572 -18.45 -12.22 -9.38
CA ASP A 572 -17.64 -12.43 -8.17
C ASP A 572 -18.45 -12.09 -6.89
N PHE A 573 -19.31 -11.07 -6.94
CA PHE A 573 -20.27 -10.81 -5.87
C PHE A 573 -21.21 -12.00 -5.65
N ALA A 574 -21.76 -12.57 -6.72
CA ALA A 574 -22.65 -13.72 -6.62
C ALA A 574 -21.97 -14.94 -6.00
N LEU A 575 -20.71 -15.22 -6.38
CA LEU A 575 -19.93 -16.30 -5.77
C LEU A 575 -19.71 -16.09 -4.28
N ALA A 576 -19.41 -14.85 -3.88
CA ALA A 576 -19.22 -14.51 -2.48
C ALA A 576 -20.54 -14.64 -1.68
N ASP A 577 -21.68 -14.25 -2.26
CA ASP A 577 -22.98 -14.31 -1.58
C ASP A 577 -23.54 -15.74 -1.50
N ASP A 578 -23.34 -16.56 -2.54
CA ASP A 578 -24.02 -17.85 -2.69
C ASP A 578 -23.26 -19.02 -2.04
N TYR A 579 -21.93 -18.90 -1.88
CA TYR A 579 -21.09 -20.01 -1.40
C TYR A 579 -20.33 -19.67 -0.12
N PRO A 580 -20.62 -20.32 1.03
CA PRO A 580 -19.95 -20.05 2.31
C PRO A 580 -18.46 -20.37 2.29
N TRP A 581 -18.05 -21.40 1.52
CA TRP A 581 -16.68 -21.87 1.40
C TRP A 581 -15.77 -20.95 0.55
N THR A 582 -16.30 -19.97 -0.18
CA THR A 582 -15.46 -18.93 -0.79
C THR A 582 -14.96 -17.95 0.26
N LEU A 583 -13.69 -17.60 0.21
CA LEU A 583 -13.08 -16.68 1.17
C LEU A 583 -13.31 -15.20 0.84
N GLY A 584 -13.95 -14.90 -0.28
CA GLY A 584 -14.08 -13.55 -0.84
C GLY A 584 -13.10 -13.32 -1.98
N GLN A 585 -12.74 -12.07 -2.20
CA GLN A 585 -12.03 -11.66 -3.41
C GLN A 585 -10.99 -10.56 -3.18
N PHE A 586 -9.98 -10.50 -4.08
CA PHE A 586 -9.08 -9.38 -4.27
C PHE A 586 -9.20 -8.90 -5.73
N VAL A 587 -9.84 -7.75 -5.91
CA VAL A 587 -10.17 -7.22 -7.25
C VAL A 587 -8.92 -6.69 -7.95
N TRP A 588 -8.77 -6.98 -9.23
CA TRP A 588 -7.76 -6.39 -10.10
C TRP A 588 -8.33 -5.14 -10.80
N THR A 589 -8.04 -3.87 -10.35
CA THR A 589 -7.27 -3.45 -9.19
C THR A 589 -8.00 -2.35 -8.41
N GLY A 590 -7.49 -1.95 -7.23
CA GLY A 590 -8.03 -0.81 -6.49
C GLY A 590 -7.83 0.50 -7.24
N PHE A 591 -6.62 0.72 -7.75
CA PHE A 591 -6.25 1.91 -8.52
C PHE A 591 -5.73 1.52 -9.90
N ASP A 592 -5.93 2.42 -10.87
CA ASP A 592 -5.08 2.39 -12.07
C ASP A 592 -3.64 2.63 -11.64
N TYR A 593 -2.70 1.96 -12.28
CA TYR A 593 -1.27 2.02 -11.99
C TYR A 593 -0.48 2.26 -13.27
N LEU A 594 0.73 2.75 -13.13
CA LEU A 594 1.64 2.99 -14.24
C LEU A 594 2.09 1.67 -14.87
N GLY A 595 2.09 1.62 -16.18
CA GLY A 595 2.37 0.40 -16.95
C GLY A 595 1.15 -0.47 -17.19
N GLU A 596 1.38 -1.62 -17.79
CA GLU A 596 0.39 -2.64 -18.15
C GLU A 596 -0.87 -2.07 -18.83
N PRO A 597 -0.72 -1.38 -19.99
CA PRO A 597 -1.83 -0.70 -20.65
C PRO A 597 -2.93 -1.67 -21.03
N SER A 598 -4.17 -1.26 -20.84
CA SER A 598 -5.33 -2.10 -21.14
C SER A 598 -6.06 -1.64 -22.40
N PRO A 599 -6.61 -2.54 -23.21
CA PRO A 599 -6.40 -3.99 -23.13
C PRO A 599 -4.92 -4.35 -23.38
N TYR A 600 -4.33 -5.14 -22.50
CA TYR A 600 -2.90 -5.45 -22.49
C TYR A 600 -2.38 -6.21 -23.73
N ASP A 601 -3.24 -6.80 -24.52
CA ASP A 601 -2.96 -7.58 -25.73
C ASP A 601 -2.70 -6.72 -26.97
N THR A 602 -2.73 -5.40 -26.84
CA THR A 602 -2.52 -4.48 -27.96
C THR A 602 -1.23 -3.69 -27.80
N ASP A 603 -0.69 -3.20 -28.94
CA ASP A 603 0.30 -2.13 -28.94
C ASP A 603 -0.44 -0.81 -28.71
N ALA A 604 -0.81 -0.56 -27.45
CA ALA A 604 -1.75 0.47 -27.04
C ALA A 604 -1.12 1.86 -26.84
N TRP A 605 0.12 2.10 -27.32
CA TRP A 605 0.72 3.43 -27.23
C TRP A 605 -0.22 4.49 -27.87
N PRO A 606 -0.49 5.60 -27.18
CA PRO A 606 0.23 6.17 -26.04
C PRO A 606 -0.28 5.77 -24.63
N ASN A 607 -1.02 4.70 -24.48
CA ASN A 607 -1.41 4.25 -23.14
C ASN A 607 -0.17 3.92 -22.30
N HIS A 608 -0.04 4.59 -21.15
CA HIS A 608 1.07 4.45 -20.22
C HIS A 608 0.63 3.94 -18.85
N SER A 609 -0.69 3.75 -18.65
CA SER A 609 -1.27 3.21 -17.41
C SER A 609 -2.38 2.20 -17.70
N SER A 610 -2.73 1.43 -16.68
CA SER A 610 -3.83 0.47 -16.74
C SER A 610 -5.20 1.16 -16.75
N LEU A 611 -6.24 0.39 -17.14
CA LEU A 611 -7.66 0.73 -17.02
C LEU A 611 -8.41 -0.18 -16.04
N PHE A 612 -7.70 -1.01 -15.31
CA PHE A 612 -8.27 -1.99 -14.36
C PHE A 612 -8.79 -1.38 -13.08
N GLY A 613 -8.23 -0.24 -12.66
CA GLY A 613 -8.52 0.41 -11.40
C GLY A 613 -10.01 0.70 -11.19
N ILE A 614 -10.49 0.47 -9.97
CA ILE A 614 -11.78 0.97 -9.49
C ILE A 614 -11.73 2.50 -9.36
N ILE A 615 -10.56 3.01 -9.05
CA ILE A 615 -10.19 4.43 -8.95
C ILE A 615 -9.15 4.70 -10.04
N ASP A 616 -9.24 5.84 -10.73
CA ASP A 616 -8.30 6.18 -11.81
C ASP A 616 -6.91 6.61 -11.29
N LEU A 617 -5.93 6.78 -12.20
CA LEU A 617 -4.55 7.19 -11.86
C LEU A 617 -4.50 8.56 -11.17
N ALA A 618 -5.50 9.40 -11.33
CA ALA A 618 -5.63 10.69 -10.66
C ALA A 618 -6.26 10.60 -9.26
N SER A 619 -6.47 9.39 -8.73
CA SER A 619 -7.20 9.14 -7.47
C SER A 619 -8.65 9.62 -7.49
N ILE A 620 -9.29 9.66 -8.66
CA ILE A 620 -10.70 9.99 -8.81
C ILE A 620 -11.50 8.69 -8.99
N PRO A 621 -12.55 8.44 -8.17
CA PRO A 621 -13.43 7.29 -8.30
C PRO A 621 -14.04 7.17 -9.71
N LYS A 622 -13.95 5.99 -10.33
CA LYS A 622 -14.71 5.65 -11.54
C LYS A 622 -16.13 5.24 -11.17
N ASP A 623 -17.03 5.06 -12.15
CA ASP A 623 -18.41 4.63 -11.86
C ASP A 623 -18.44 3.29 -11.09
N ARG A 624 -17.54 2.37 -11.41
CA ARG A 624 -17.38 1.07 -10.76
C ARG A 624 -17.09 1.17 -9.26
N TYR A 625 -16.46 2.23 -8.78
CA TYR A 625 -16.28 2.48 -7.35
C TYR A 625 -17.62 2.45 -6.60
N TYR A 626 -18.64 3.07 -7.17
CA TYR A 626 -19.97 3.12 -6.56
C TYR A 626 -20.73 1.80 -6.68
N LEU A 627 -20.42 0.95 -7.68
CA LEU A 627 -20.93 -0.41 -7.73
C LEU A 627 -20.37 -1.22 -6.55
N TYR A 628 -19.06 -1.25 -6.34
CA TYR A 628 -18.43 -1.89 -5.19
C TYR A 628 -18.94 -1.30 -3.88
N ARG A 629 -19.01 0.02 -3.75
CA ARG A 629 -19.51 0.70 -2.56
C ARG A 629 -20.97 0.30 -2.22
N SER A 630 -21.79 0.13 -3.21
CA SER A 630 -23.20 -0.29 -3.02
C SER A 630 -23.36 -1.72 -2.49
N VAL A 631 -22.33 -2.57 -2.70
CA VAL A 631 -22.31 -3.96 -2.24
C VAL A 631 -21.53 -4.10 -0.93
N TRP A 632 -20.40 -3.43 -0.79
CA TRP A 632 -19.48 -3.60 0.33
C TRP A 632 -19.78 -2.67 1.52
N ASN A 633 -20.05 -1.39 1.25
CA ASN A 633 -20.39 -0.43 2.31
C ASN A 633 -21.91 -0.40 2.57
N LYS A 634 -22.34 -1.21 3.52
CA LYS A 634 -23.77 -1.30 3.91
C LYS A 634 -24.17 -0.26 4.95
N ASN A 635 -23.21 0.44 5.55
CA ASN A 635 -23.45 1.38 6.65
C ASN A 635 -23.84 2.78 6.15
N GLU A 636 -23.44 3.12 4.93
CA GLU A 636 -23.70 4.43 4.35
C GLU A 636 -24.56 4.33 3.08
N VAL A 637 -25.34 5.37 2.83
CA VAL A 637 -26.16 5.46 1.62
C VAL A 637 -25.26 5.55 0.39
N THR A 638 -25.51 4.66 -0.56
CA THR A 638 -24.94 4.73 -1.90
C THR A 638 -26.07 4.92 -2.90
N LEU A 639 -25.99 5.99 -3.67
CA LEU A 639 -26.86 6.25 -4.83
C LEU A 639 -26.04 6.93 -5.91
N HIS A 640 -25.63 6.18 -6.90
CA HIS A 640 -24.86 6.65 -8.04
C HIS A 640 -25.60 6.36 -9.33
N MET A 641 -25.56 7.33 -10.25
CA MET A 641 -26.22 7.23 -11.55
C MET A 641 -25.22 7.56 -12.64
N LEU A 642 -25.20 6.74 -13.67
CA LEU A 642 -24.42 6.92 -14.90
C LEU A 642 -25.32 6.70 -16.13
N PRO A 643 -24.96 7.28 -17.30
CA PRO A 643 -23.81 8.12 -17.59
C PRO A 643 -24.07 9.60 -17.25
N HIS A 644 -23.13 10.51 -17.58
CA HIS A 644 -23.40 11.95 -17.63
C HIS A 644 -24.51 12.26 -18.64
N TRP A 645 -25.12 13.46 -18.55
CA TRP A 645 -26.26 13.80 -19.39
C TRP A 645 -25.96 14.90 -20.43
N ASN A 646 -24.78 14.79 -21.11
CA ASN A 646 -24.34 15.67 -22.17
C ASN A 646 -24.05 14.86 -23.45
N TRP A 647 -25.09 14.62 -24.28
CA TRP A 647 -25.00 13.76 -25.46
C TRP A 647 -25.41 14.51 -26.73
N LYS A 648 -24.77 15.66 -27.00
CA LYS A 648 -25.06 16.47 -28.21
C LYS A 648 -25.02 15.61 -29.47
N GLY A 649 -26.11 15.67 -30.26
CA GLY A 649 -26.27 14.89 -31.48
C GLY A 649 -26.88 13.50 -31.29
N ARG A 650 -27.27 13.14 -30.05
CA ARG A 650 -28.01 11.92 -29.73
C ARG A 650 -29.43 12.18 -29.23
N GLU A 651 -29.94 13.36 -29.41
CA GLU A 651 -31.30 13.72 -29.00
C GLU A 651 -32.32 12.75 -29.63
N GLY A 652 -33.20 12.20 -28.81
CA GLY A 652 -34.19 11.20 -29.20
C GLY A 652 -33.65 9.78 -29.36
N GLN A 653 -32.33 9.56 -29.16
CA GLN A 653 -31.73 8.21 -29.19
C GLN A 653 -31.71 7.58 -27.78
N LYS A 654 -31.62 6.27 -27.70
CA LYS A 654 -31.47 5.55 -26.47
C LYS A 654 -30.07 5.80 -25.87
N VAL A 655 -30.06 6.20 -24.60
CA VAL A 655 -28.87 6.30 -23.76
C VAL A 655 -29.17 5.53 -22.47
N PRO A 656 -28.67 4.30 -22.31
CA PRO A 656 -28.91 3.49 -21.12
C PRO A 656 -28.51 4.23 -19.85
N VAL A 657 -29.35 4.18 -18.83
CA VAL A 657 -29.07 4.73 -17.50
C VAL A 657 -28.94 3.59 -16.52
N PHE A 658 -27.79 3.49 -15.85
CA PHE A 658 -27.55 2.54 -14.79
C PHE A 658 -27.49 3.24 -13.43
N VAL A 659 -27.94 2.54 -12.40
CA VAL A 659 -27.94 3.05 -11.03
C VAL A 659 -27.34 2.01 -10.11
N TYR A 660 -26.33 2.43 -9.36
CA TYR A 660 -25.66 1.65 -8.33
C TYR A 660 -26.12 2.14 -6.96
N THR A 661 -26.75 1.30 -6.20
CA THR A 661 -27.32 1.67 -4.91
C THR A 661 -27.38 0.45 -3.98
N ASN A 662 -27.33 0.69 -2.67
CA ASN A 662 -27.60 -0.32 -1.66
C ASN A 662 -29.09 -0.47 -1.33
N PHE A 663 -29.98 0.30 -1.98
CA PHE A 663 -31.43 0.14 -1.88
C PHE A 663 -31.98 -0.92 -2.85
N PRO A 664 -33.14 -1.53 -2.53
CA PRO A 664 -33.71 -2.60 -3.34
C PRO A 664 -34.36 -2.12 -4.65
N SER A 665 -34.71 -0.85 -4.74
CA SER A 665 -35.40 -0.30 -5.92
C SER A 665 -35.11 1.18 -6.12
N ALA A 666 -35.29 1.65 -7.37
CA ALA A 666 -35.27 3.07 -7.70
C ALA A 666 -36.20 3.35 -8.88
N GLU A 667 -36.61 4.62 -9.04
CA GLU A 667 -37.40 5.12 -10.15
C GLU A 667 -36.61 6.19 -10.88
N LEU A 668 -36.56 6.10 -12.21
CA LEU A 668 -35.88 7.02 -13.09
C LEU A 668 -36.85 8.03 -13.72
N PHE A 669 -36.40 9.26 -13.77
CA PHE A 669 -37.12 10.37 -14.44
C PHE A 669 -36.17 11.07 -15.42
N VAL A 670 -36.71 11.41 -16.63
CA VAL A 670 -36.04 12.29 -17.59
C VAL A 670 -36.99 13.48 -17.84
N ASN A 671 -36.54 14.69 -17.55
CA ASN A 671 -37.31 15.91 -17.61
C ASN A 671 -38.70 15.79 -16.95
N GLY A 672 -38.76 15.13 -15.77
CA GLY A 672 -39.96 14.88 -14.99
C GLY A 672 -40.85 13.74 -15.49
N LYS A 673 -40.54 13.12 -16.62
CA LYS A 673 -41.27 11.95 -17.13
C LYS A 673 -40.67 10.67 -16.50
N SER A 674 -41.49 9.89 -15.82
CA SER A 674 -41.09 8.61 -15.23
C SER A 674 -40.81 7.54 -16.31
N TYR A 675 -39.70 6.82 -16.14
CA TYR A 675 -39.36 5.60 -16.87
C TYR A 675 -39.67 4.34 -16.04
N GLY A 676 -40.47 4.52 -14.96
CA GLY A 676 -40.90 3.45 -14.07
C GLY A 676 -39.88 3.07 -12.99
N ARG A 677 -40.39 2.42 -11.96
CA ARG A 677 -39.58 1.87 -10.86
C ARG A 677 -39.08 0.47 -11.23
N LYS A 678 -37.76 0.27 -11.05
CA LYS A 678 -37.13 -1.05 -11.20
C LYS A 678 -36.67 -1.57 -9.85
N TYR A 679 -36.63 -2.91 -9.72
CA TYR A 679 -36.27 -3.62 -8.52
C TYR A 679 -35.09 -4.55 -8.80
N LYS A 680 -34.15 -4.66 -7.86
CA LYS A 680 -33.15 -5.71 -7.90
C LYS A 680 -33.82 -7.08 -7.87
N ASN A 681 -33.32 -8.01 -8.67
CA ASN A 681 -33.87 -9.35 -8.79
C ASN A 681 -32.80 -10.32 -9.31
N ASN A 682 -33.10 -11.63 -9.25
CA ASN A 682 -32.19 -12.70 -9.65
C ASN A 682 -32.38 -13.19 -11.11
N GLN A 683 -33.03 -12.41 -11.98
CA GLN A 683 -33.25 -12.82 -13.38
C GLN A 683 -31.93 -12.89 -14.17
N THR A 684 -31.04 -11.93 -13.95
CA THR A 684 -29.65 -11.96 -14.41
C THR A 684 -28.72 -11.59 -13.26
N VAL A 685 -27.44 -11.90 -13.39
CA VAL A 685 -26.48 -11.54 -12.33
C VAL A 685 -26.35 -10.02 -12.17
N GLU A 686 -26.46 -9.25 -13.26
CA GLU A 686 -26.42 -7.80 -13.19
C GLU A 686 -27.64 -7.25 -12.45
N ASN A 687 -28.85 -7.77 -12.72
CA ASN A 687 -30.07 -7.29 -12.06
C ASN A 687 -30.06 -7.54 -10.54
N ARG A 688 -29.17 -8.40 -10.04
CA ARG A 688 -28.97 -8.64 -8.61
C ARG A 688 -28.29 -7.46 -7.92
N TYR A 689 -27.41 -6.75 -8.64
CA TYR A 689 -26.57 -5.69 -8.07
C TYR A 689 -26.83 -4.30 -8.67
N ARG A 690 -27.40 -4.22 -9.88
CA ARG A 690 -27.62 -2.99 -10.65
C ARG A 690 -29.09 -2.78 -10.96
N LEU A 691 -29.49 -1.51 -11.14
CA LEU A 691 -30.76 -1.11 -11.71
C LEU A 691 -30.49 -0.45 -13.06
N MET A 692 -31.10 -0.96 -14.14
CA MET A 692 -30.72 -0.57 -15.51
C MET A 692 -31.96 -0.19 -16.34
N TRP A 693 -31.96 1.01 -16.90
CA TRP A 693 -32.97 1.51 -17.86
C TRP A 693 -32.33 1.62 -19.26
N ASN A 694 -32.29 0.49 -19.98
CA ASN A 694 -31.70 0.40 -21.32
C ASN A 694 -32.56 1.13 -22.36
N GLU A 695 -33.82 1.42 -22.06
CA GLU A 695 -34.81 2.12 -22.87
C GLU A 695 -34.82 3.63 -22.69
N ALA A 696 -34.05 4.19 -21.77
CA ALA A 696 -33.99 5.61 -21.50
C ALA A 696 -33.58 6.38 -22.76
N VAL A 697 -34.33 7.44 -23.09
CA VAL A 697 -34.09 8.28 -24.29
C VAL A 697 -33.45 9.58 -23.83
N TYR A 698 -32.39 9.99 -24.52
CA TYR A 698 -31.73 11.24 -24.22
C TYR A 698 -32.54 12.42 -24.74
N GLU A 699 -32.84 13.31 -23.83
CA GLU A 699 -33.35 14.68 -24.09
C GLU A 699 -32.53 15.62 -23.21
N PRO A 700 -31.97 16.74 -23.76
CA PRO A 700 -31.25 17.70 -22.93
C PRO A 700 -32.11 18.22 -21.79
N GLY A 701 -31.54 18.39 -20.60
CA GLY A 701 -32.28 18.79 -19.42
C GLY A 701 -31.82 18.02 -18.16
N GLU A 702 -32.74 17.41 -17.46
CA GLU A 702 -32.52 16.75 -16.19
C GLU A 702 -32.80 15.24 -16.28
N VAL A 703 -31.87 14.45 -15.77
CA VAL A 703 -32.10 13.06 -15.41
C VAL A 703 -32.03 12.90 -13.89
N LYS A 704 -33.07 12.32 -13.30
CA LYS A 704 -33.19 12.17 -11.85
C LYS A 704 -33.52 10.73 -11.48
N VAL A 705 -32.95 10.25 -10.40
CA VAL A 705 -33.29 8.96 -9.80
C VAL A 705 -33.69 9.15 -8.34
N VAL A 706 -34.72 8.41 -7.91
CA VAL A 706 -35.17 8.33 -6.52
C VAL A 706 -35.08 6.89 -6.08
N ALA A 707 -34.31 6.60 -5.02
CA ALA A 707 -34.16 5.27 -4.43
C ALA A 707 -35.16 5.05 -3.29
N TYR A 708 -35.63 3.82 -3.14
CA TYR A 708 -36.63 3.44 -2.17
C TYR A 708 -36.23 2.21 -1.38
N ASP A 709 -36.64 2.16 -0.11
CA ASP A 709 -36.52 0.99 0.75
C ASP A 709 -37.60 -0.08 0.42
N TRP A 710 -37.58 -1.18 1.17
CA TRP A 710 -38.53 -2.27 1.00
C TRP A 710 -39.97 -1.87 1.33
N SER A 711 -40.22 -0.82 2.11
CA SER A 711 -41.54 -0.29 2.41
C SER A 711 -42.08 0.62 1.31
N GLY A 712 -41.26 0.97 0.33
CA GLY A 712 -41.58 1.92 -0.73
C GLY A 712 -41.37 3.39 -0.33
N LYS A 713 -40.71 3.66 0.81
CA LYS A 713 -40.35 5.01 1.24
C LYS A 713 -39.13 5.50 0.45
N ALA A 714 -39.20 6.75 -0.05
CA ALA A 714 -38.07 7.40 -0.67
C ALA A 714 -36.95 7.66 0.35
N MET A 715 -35.75 7.22 0.04
CA MET A 715 -34.60 7.25 0.93
C MET A 715 -33.51 8.20 0.45
N ALA A 716 -33.31 8.33 -0.85
CA ALA A 716 -32.31 9.20 -1.45
C ALA A 716 -32.73 9.59 -2.87
N GLU A 717 -32.21 10.74 -3.34
CA GLU A 717 -32.34 11.16 -4.73
C GLU A 717 -31.03 11.72 -5.29
N LYS A 718 -30.84 11.56 -6.58
CA LYS A 718 -29.69 12.13 -7.33
C LYS A 718 -30.17 12.68 -8.65
N THR A 719 -29.63 13.84 -9.00
CA THR A 719 -29.93 14.55 -10.24
C THR A 719 -28.66 14.85 -10.99
N ILE A 720 -28.65 14.61 -12.30
CA ILE A 720 -27.62 15.05 -13.25
C ILE A 720 -28.29 15.96 -14.27
N ARG A 721 -27.66 17.08 -14.59
CA ARG A 721 -28.16 18.02 -15.57
C ARG A 721 -27.25 18.12 -16.77
N THR A 722 -27.82 18.34 -17.95
CA THR A 722 -27.05 18.70 -19.13
C THR A 722 -26.36 20.04 -18.87
N ALA A 723 -25.03 20.02 -18.79
CA ALA A 723 -24.23 21.22 -18.57
C ALA A 723 -24.29 22.15 -19.80
N GLY A 724 -24.30 23.44 -19.50
CA GLY A 724 -24.14 24.48 -20.49
C GLY A 724 -22.72 24.71 -20.96
N ALA A 725 -22.40 25.91 -21.45
CA ALA A 725 -21.01 26.23 -21.79
C ALA A 725 -20.12 26.28 -20.55
N PRO A 726 -18.86 25.78 -20.62
CA PRO A 726 -17.91 25.89 -19.54
C PRO A 726 -17.71 27.35 -19.09
N HIS A 727 -17.77 27.60 -17.78
CA HIS A 727 -17.77 28.95 -17.21
C HIS A 727 -16.61 29.19 -16.22
N HIS A 728 -16.39 28.28 -15.27
CA HIS A 728 -15.35 28.48 -14.26
C HIS A 728 -14.74 27.14 -13.79
N ILE A 729 -13.61 27.27 -13.08
CA ILE A 729 -12.91 26.16 -12.43
C ILE A 729 -13.36 26.11 -10.98
N GLU A 730 -13.79 24.94 -10.54
CA GLU A 730 -14.07 24.60 -9.15
C GLU A 730 -12.94 23.74 -8.58
N LEU A 731 -12.46 24.05 -7.37
CA LEU A 731 -11.45 23.30 -6.66
C LEU A 731 -12.03 22.74 -5.37
N LEU A 732 -11.90 21.43 -5.17
CA LEU A 732 -12.49 20.69 -4.04
C LEU A 732 -11.42 19.85 -3.35
N THR A 733 -11.42 19.87 -2.02
CA THR A 733 -10.61 18.94 -1.19
C THR A 733 -11.25 18.74 0.18
N ASP A 734 -11.09 17.54 0.73
CA ASP A 734 -11.48 17.24 2.10
C ASP A 734 -10.42 17.72 3.11
N THR A 735 -9.18 17.89 2.66
CA THR A 735 -8.05 18.35 3.49
C THR A 735 -8.10 19.85 3.66
N LYS A 736 -8.27 20.33 4.89
CA LYS A 736 -8.25 21.76 5.22
C LYS A 736 -6.97 22.23 5.88
N GLU A 737 -6.28 21.31 6.55
CA GLU A 737 -5.07 21.53 7.34
C GLU A 737 -4.01 20.51 6.96
N LEU A 738 -2.76 20.97 6.93
CA LEU A 738 -1.58 20.18 6.63
C LEU A 738 -0.53 20.42 7.72
N LYS A 739 0.28 19.43 8.06
CA LYS A 739 1.44 19.58 8.96
C LYS A 739 2.57 20.29 8.22
N ALA A 740 3.25 21.19 8.95
CA ALA A 740 4.45 21.89 8.45
C ALA A 740 5.69 20.99 8.54
N ASP A 741 5.65 19.82 7.90
CA ASP A 741 6.71 18.81 7.93
C ASP A 741 7.46 18.65 6.58
N GLY A 742 7.08 19.44 5.58
CA GLY A 742 7.66 19.39 4.25
C GLY A 742 7.23 18.17 3.43
N LYS A 743 6.31 17.33 3.93
CA LYS A 743 5.94 16.03 3.33
C LYS A 743 4.45 15.85 3.12
N GLU A 744 3.62 16.43 3.99
CA GLU A 744 2.18 16.19 3.96
C GLU A 744 1.57 16.74 2.67
N LEU A 745 0.60 15.99 2.11
CA LEU A 745 -0.01 16.26 0.81
C LEU A 745 -1.49 16.54 0.95
N ALA A 746 -2.00 17.46 0.10
CA ALA A 746 -3.42 17.58 -0.16
C ALA A 746 -3.72 17.26 -1.63
N TYR A 747 -4.74 16.44 -1.83
CA TYR A 747 -5.31 16.11 -3.13
C TYR A 747 -6.47 17.06 -3.39
N VAL A 748 -6.37 17.87 -4.45
CA VAL A 748 -7.38 18.85 -4.83
C VAL A 748 -7.99 18.43 -6.16
N THR A 749 -9.24 17.97 -6.11
CA THR A 749 -10.00 17.67 -7.32
C THR A 749 -10.42 18.97 -8.01
N LEU A 750 -10.08 19.09 -9.27
CA LEU A 750 -10.50 20.19 -10.14
C LEU A 750 -11.66 19.75 -11.01
N ARG A 751 -12.67 20.60 -11.15
CA ARG A 751 -13.81 20.42 -12.04
C ARG A 751 -13.97 21.65 -12.95
N VAL A 752 -14.19 21.41 -14.23
CA VAL A 752 -14.65 22.45 -15.16
C VAL A 752 -16.17 22.43 -15.15
N VAL A 753 -16.78 23.52 -14.75
CA VAL A 753 -18.23 23.60 -14.58
C VAL A 753 -18.85 24.75 -15.38
N ASP A 754 -20.14 24.63 -15.68
CA ASP A 754 -20.93 25.69 -16.28
C ASP A 754 -21.30 26.79 -15.25
N LYS A 755 -22.09 27.78 -15.65
CA LYS A 755 -22.50 28.87 -14.76
C LYS A 755 -23.33 28.42 -13.55
N ASP A 756 -24.01 27.28 -13.66
CA ASP A 756 -24.91 26.73 -12.65
C ASP A 756 -24.19 25.63 -11.78
N GLY A 757 -22.89 25.42 -11.99
CA GLY A 757 -22.07 24.47 -11.25
C GLY A 757 -22.17 23.00 -11.74
N ASN A 758 -22.78 22.75 -12.90
CA ASN A 758 -22.83 21.42 -13.49
C ASN A 758 -21.50 21.08 -14.15
N LEU A 759 -21.00 19.87 -13.92
CA LEU A 759 -19.78 19.38 -14.56
C LEU A 759 -19.92 19.41 -16.08
N CYS A 760 -18.92 19.93 -16.79
CA CYS A 760 -18.80 19.87 -18.24
C CYS A 760 -18.03 18.59 -18.64
N PRO A 761 -18.68 17.44 -18.85
CA PRO A 761 -18.04 16.11 -18.87
C PRO A 761 -17.34 15.78 -20.20
N VAL A 762 -17.24 16.75 -21.11
CA VAL A 762 -16.56 16.64 -22.41
C VAL A 762 -15.45 17.69 -22.57
N ASP A 763 -15.11 18.39 -21.50
CA ASP A 763 -14.09 19.44 -21.54
C ASP A 763 -12.70 18.85 -21.22
N ASN A 764 -11.76 18.97 -22.16
CA ASN A 764 -10.41 18.44 -22.07
C ASN A 764 -9.35 19.54 -22.28
N ARG A 765 -9.66 20.78 -21.88
CA ARG A 765 -8.73 21.91 -22.08
C ARG A 765 -7.52 21.83 -21.17
N MET A 766 -6.43 22.48 -21.58
CA MET A 766 -5.23 22.70 -20.77
C MET A 766 -5.52 23.62 -19.58
N ILE A 767 -5.19 23.18 -18.37
CA ILE A 767 -5.25 23.93 -17.12
C ILE A 767 -3.83 24.23 -16.63
N ARG A 768 -3.62 25.40 -16.06
CA ARG A 768 -2.34 25.82 -15.45
C ARG A 768 -2.51 26.07 -13.97
N PHE A 769 -1.50 25.72 -13.19
CA PHE A 769 -1.53 25.78 -11.74
C PHE A 769 -0.49 26.75 -11.19
N LYS A 770 -0.80 27.39 -10.07
CA LYS A 770 0.14 28.20 -9.30
C LYS A 770 -0.09 27.97 -7.82
N ALA A 771 0.91 27.43 -7.12
CA ALA A 771 0.91 27.35 -5.68
C ALA A 771 1.77 28.45 -5.08
N LYS A 772 1.34 29.04 -3.95
CA LYS A 772 2.03 30.12 -3.24
C LYS A 772 1.90 29.95 -1.73
N GLY A 773 2.83 30.56 -0.99
CA GLY A 773 2.82 30.60 0.49
C GLY A 773 3.51 29.39 1.10
N ALA A 774 2.93 28.82 2.15
CA ALA A 774 3.53 27.79 3.00
C ALA A 774 3.52 26.37 2.36
N GLY A 775 3.81 26.26 1.05
CA GLY A 775 3.89 24.99 0.33
C GLY A 775 4.11 25.17 -1.16
N LYS A 776 4.06 24.07 -1.89
CA LYS A 776 4.37 24.04 -3.32
C LYS A 776 3.43 23.11 -4.11
N PHE A 777 3.36 23.31 -5.41
CA PHE A 777 2.82 22.33 -6.36
C PHE A 777 3.72 21.11 -6.36
N ARG A 778 3.14 19.89 -6.31
CA ARG A 778 3.87 18.64 -6.30
C ARG A 778 3.69 17.86 -7.60
N ALA A 779 2.44 17.61 -8.00
CA ALA A 779 2.10 16.86 -9.21
C ALA A 779 0.65 17.15 -9.63
N ALA A 780 0.30 16.77 -10.86
CA ALA A 780 -1.08 16.69 -11.33
C ALA A 780 -1.28 15.43 -12.17
N ALA A 781 -2.50 14.87 -12.17
CA ALA A 781 -2.92 13.77 -13.02
C ALA A 781 -4.38 13.97 -13.44
N ASN A 782 -4.74 13.48 -14.63
CA ASN A 782 -6.11 13.59 -15.13
C ASN A 782 -6.84 12.24 -15.24
N GLY A 783 -6.12 11.11 -15.11
CA GLY A 783 -6.69 9.77 -15.22
C GLY A 783 -6.93 9.30 -16.66
N ASP A 784 -6.49 10.05 -17.66
CA ASP A 784 -6.48 9.63 -19.06
C ASP A 784 -5.20 8.79 -19.33
N PRO A 785 -5.31 7.51 -19.64
CA PRO A 785 -4.15 6.65 -19.86
C PRO A 785 -3.34 7.06 -21.09
N THR A 786 -3.90 7.84 -22.01
CA THR A 786 -3.26 8.29 -23.25
C THR A 786 -2.58 9.66 -23.13
N CYS A 787 -2.75 10.35 -22.00
CA CYS A 787 -2.22 11.69 -21.79
C CYS A 787 -0.74 11.64 -21.40
N LEU A 788 0.14 12.15 -22.24
CA LEU A 788 1.59 12.20 -22.01
C LEU A 788 2.05 13.52 -21.35
N ASP A 789 1.14 14.32 -20.80
CA ASP A 789 1.50 15.49 -19.99
C ASP A 789 2.31 15.05 -18.75
N LEU A 790 3.45 15.70 -18.51
CA LEU A 790 4.33 15.32 -17.41
C LEU A 790 3.73 15.73 -16.05
N PHE A 791 3.62 14.81 -15.14
CA PHE A 791 2.95 14.98 -13.84
C PHE A 791 3.53 16.11 -12.97
N HIS A 792 4.84 16.34 -13.05
CA HIS A 792 5.55 17.33 -12.24
C HIS A 792 5.50 18.75 -12.79
N LEU A 793 4.93 18.95 -13.99
CA LEU A 793 4.76 20.29 -14.57
C LEU A 793 3.48 20.93 -14.06
N PRO A 794 3.47 22.26 -13.76
CA PRO A 794 2.29 22.94 -13.22
C PRO A 794 1.26 23.26 -14.30
N GLN A 795 0.98 22.29 -15.15
CA GLN A 795 -0.07 22.32 -16.16
C GLN A 795 -0.47 20.90 -16.56
N MET A 796 -1.75 20.70 -16.92
CA MET A 796 -2.28 19.41 -17.38
C MET A 796 -3.59 19.62 -18.12
N HIS A 797 -3.87 18.80 -19.14
CA HIS A 797 -5.19 18.74 -19.75
C HIS A 797 -6.20 18.15 -18.76
N ALA A 798 -7.39 18.70 -18.69
CA ALA A 798 -8.50 18.04 -18.04
C ALA A 798 -8.89 16.77 -18.83
N PHE A 799 -9.44 15.78 -18.15
CA PHE A 799 -10.02 14.60 -18.76
C PHE A 799 -11.48 14.49 -18.34
N ASN A 800 -12.38 14.62 -19.31
CA ASN A 800 -13.82 14.64 -19.07
C ASN A 800 -14.23 15.66 -17.98
N GLY A 801 -13.66 16.87 -18.10
CA GLY A 801 -13.93 18.01 -17.21
C GLY A 801 -13.26 17.94 -15.84
N MET A 802 -12.38 16.99 -15.59
CA MET A 802 -11.78 16.79 -14.25
C MET A 802 -10.29 16.48 -14.32
N LEU A 803 -9.58 16.77 -13.23
CA LEU A 803 -8.23 16.30 -12.92
C LEU A 803 -7.96 16.46 -11.41
N THR A 804 -6.85 15.92 -10.93
CA THR A 804 -6.36 16.14 -9.56
C THR A 804 -5.06 16.93 -9.57
N VAL A 805 -4.96 17.92 -8.67
CA VAL A 805 -3.73 18.63 -8.35
C VAL A 805 -3.27 18.23 -6.95
N ILE A 806 -2.02 17.83 -6.82
CA ILE A 806 -1.40 17.51 -5.54
C ILE A 806 -0.51 18.67 -5.12
N VAL A 807 -0.76 19.21 -3.93
CA VAL A 807 0.08 20.22 -3.30
C VAL A 807 0.75 19.64 -2.05
N GLN A 808 1.96 20.10 -1.76
CA GLN A 808 2.80 19.65 -0.65
C GLN A 808 3.04 20.79 0.33
N ALA A 809 2.85 20.52 1.62
CA ALA A 809 3.19 21.45 2.68
C ALA A 809 4.69 21.80 2.69
N GLY A 810 5.02 23.02 3.10
CA GLY A 810 6.37 23.43 3.47
C GLY A 810 6.72 23.04 4.90
N GLU A 811 7.92 23.43 5.35
CA GLU A 811 8.38 23.25 6.74
C GLU A 811 7.99 24.44 7.65
N GLU A 812 7.37 25.48 7.09
CA GLU A 812 6.93 26.67 7.81
C GLU A 812 5.39 26.75 7.84
N ALA A 813 4.82 27.09 8.99
CA ALA A 813 3.39 27.31 9.14
C ALA A 813 2.92 28.54 8.36
N GLY A 814 1.70 28.51 7.82
CA GLY A 814 1.12 29.59 7.04
C GLY A 814 -0.01 29.16 6.12
N LEU A 815 -0.43 30.04 5.22
CA LEU A 815 -1.42 29.73 4.20
C LEU A 815 -0.74 29.24 2.92
N LEU A 816 -1.22 28.12 2.39
CA LEU A 816 -0.91 27.62 1.06
C LEU A 816 -2.09 27.94 0.14
N GLU A 817 -1.90 28.76 -0.86
CA GLU A 817 -2.90 29.06 -1.90
C GLU A 817 -2.60 28.28 -3.18
N LEU A 818 -3.56 27.54 -3.67
CA LEU A 818 -3.56 26.95 -5.01
C LEU A 818 -4.53 27.74 -5.90
N GLN A 819 -4.03 28.22 -7.05
CA GLN A 819 -4.80 28.83 -8.13
C GLN A 819 -4.72 27.96 -9.38
N ALA A 820 -5.87 27.73 -10.02
CA ALA A 820 -5.97 27.07 -11.32
C ALA A 820 -6.60 28.02 -12.33
N SER A 821 -6.05 28.05 -13.55
CA SER A 821 -6.52 28.97 -14.63
C SER A 821 -6.54 28.25 -15.99
N ALA A 822 -7.48 28.65 -16.83
CA ALA A 822 -7.59 28.17 -18.21
C ALA A 822 -8.19 29.24 -19.14
N ARG A 823 -7.87 29.16 -20.42
CA ARG A 823 -8.39 30.12 -21.41
C ARG A 823 -9.92 30.06 -21.47
N GLY A 824 -10.56 31.20 -21.27
CA GLY A 824 -12.02 31.37 -21.39
C GLY A 824 -12.82 30.88 -20.17
N LEU A 825 -12.18 30.63 -19.04
CA LEU A 825 -12.82 30.31 -17.77
C LEU A 825 -12.45 31.32 -16.70
N ALA A 826 -13.32 31.51 -15.72
CA ALA A 826 -12.93 32.15 -14.47
C ALA A 826 -12.06 31.21 -13.65
N ASP A 827 -11.02 31.76 -13.02
CA ASP A 827 -10.03 31.03 -12.24
C ASP A 827 -10.66 30.42 -10.98
N GLY A 828 -10.21 29.20 -10.64
CA GLY A 828 -10.45 28.56 -9.35
C GLY A 828 -9.35 28.89 -8.35
N LYS A 829 -9.71 29.08 -7.06
CA LYS A 829 -8.76 29.28 -5.96
C LYS A 829 -9.21 28.53 -4.72
N ILE A 830 -8.24 27.96 -4.00
CA ILE A 830 -8.46 27.35 -2.71
C ILE A 830 -7.28 27.65 -1.78
N GLN A 831 -7.56 27.76 -0.49
CA GLN A 831 -6.56 28.00 0.55
C GLN A 831 -6.56 26.86 1.57
N LEU A 832 -5.39 26.41 1.94
CA LEU A 832 -5.12 25.37 2.92
C LEU A 832 -4.26 25.95 4.05
N LEU A 833 -4.51 25.53 5.28
CA LEU A 833 -3.72 25.97 6.44
C LEU A 833 -2.61 24.96 6.69
N VAL A 834 -1.35 25.40 6.68
CA VAL A 834 -0.19 24.63 7.10
C VAL A 834 0.14 25.01 8.55
N LYS A 835 0.17 24.03 9.47
CA LYS A 835 0.37 24.20 10.92
C LYS A 835 1.62 23.50 11.42
#